data_1e4d3bac1a5ea6cd3f213ce930fea1c7
#
_entry.id   1e4d3bac1a5ea6cd3f213ce930fea1c7
#
_cell.length_a   1.000
_cell.length_b   1.000
_cell.length_c   1.000
_cell.angle_alpha   90.00
_cell.angle_beta   90.00
_cell.angle_gamma   90.00
#
_symmetry.space_group_name_H-M   'P 1'
#
loop_
_entity.id
_entity.type
_entity.pdbx_description
1 polymer ?
#
loop_
_entity_poly.entity_id
_entity_poly.type
_entity_poly.pdbx_seq_one_letter_code
_entity_poly.pdbx_strand_id
1 'polypeptide(L)'
;MHMKSSFKYLLILFMPIVYGESIVIDANLNEPEWDNAITINEYKEVIPFTLTPAEVKTETKIFSNENGIHVGFTNFQDNSSMLSNKSMRDEISNTSDQNWISIDFDNDREKAYLFFVTLANIQGDGIRRTGGWPEFDWDGDWIVKTKKYEGYWVSEFLIPWNVVLMKNVETKKRTINITTIRYLAEKQSWIGDSETSARRTNFLLKLKPIQVENFSQSKVNYFPYLSKNYNSVSGFNENKIGAEVFLNNGKGKQVNLTVNPDFGQAESDEVIVNFSAQETFYSEKRAFFNENHALFNLSHYDRYRVINTRRIGASSNYNCELSDDEVSCNNAKKNYTDIDFALRYTQKSNNRNTGIFIAQETNERFTRGKDFYALRSKNKVGSKSFGYFLTHVVNNFTNEKATVNVFDYVHIKSDQLTLYTDVLSSEKEGESGFGLRSQFVYQPNPFRRKSGSLVYFEDDFKLNDFGYLKKNDWFHFGLGSDFTKVDFEESSQIKERKIGTDFNYDSDTSGNSNPIQIRQEYNFNYKNTSSFQASWDFKTSGKNTTITRKNIDYPFVKNKGSLSFNLDYESPSYGKWEYDWRLGYETADKYKTWNSNGYERKFAKVAGSFYPIDDFKLGYQLRIRTEEEWLNWIEGNELAIYDLTQKIISLNMNWFKGTKHEIRLKSQFVALEAENPISLFTDQSGYLYEHNSIVQPFTEGITSFQIRYKYEIAPLSYIYLVYTKGGRVFEDNNERNTSQVFKDPWQNPDNEILSIKFRLKY
;
A
#
# COMPACT_ATOMS: atom_id res chain seq x y z
N MET A 1 -16.22 -9.27 -64.01
CA MET A 1 -16.66 -7.90 -63.75
C MET A 1 -15.76 -7.35 -62.63
N HIS A 2 -14.80 -6.50 -63.03
CA HIS A 2 -13.72 -6.02 -62.15
C HIS A 2 -14.21 -4.86 -61.27
N MET A 3 -14.01 -4.99 -59.95
CA MET A 3 -14.10 -3.82 -59.06
C MET A 3 -12.68 -3.45 -58.58
N LYS A 4 -12.15 -2.36 -59.12
CA LYS A 4 -10.90 -1.74 -58.68
C LYS A 4 -11.18 -0.90 -57.44
N SER A 5 -10.56 -1.23 -56.32
CA SER A 5 -10.45 -0.44 -55.09
C SER A 5 -9.34 0.60 -55.24
N SER A 6 -9.71 1.88 -55.23
CA SER A 6 -8.74 3.00 -55.21
C SER A 6 -8.41 3.38 -53.77
N PHE A 7 -7.22 3.02 -53.31
CA PHE A 7 -6.63 3.55 -52.06
C PHE A 7 -6.09 4.96 -52.37
N LYS A 8 -6.69 6.00 -51.82
CA LYS A 8 -6.15 7.35 -51.83
C LYS A 8 -5.17 7.50 -50.65
N TYR A 9 -3.91 7.68 -50.96
CA TYR A 9 -2.87 8.06 -50.00
C TYR A 9 -3.10 9.50 -49.55
N LEU A 10 -3.36 9.68 -48.25
CA LEU A 10 -3.37 10.98 -47.59
C LEU A 10 -1.92 11.34 -47.24
N LEU A 11 -1.28 12.15 -48.09
CA LEU A 11 0.03 12.72 -47.84
C LEU A 11 -0.12 13.84 -46.77
N ILE A 12 0.22 13.60 -45.55
CA ILE A 12 0.35 14.65 -44.53
C ILE A 12 1.74 15.31 -44.70
N LEU A 13 1.72 16.55 -45.19
CA LEU A 13 2.89 17.41 -45.24
C LEU A 13 3.32 17.73 -43.80
N PHE A 14 4.46 17.17 -43.36
CA PHE A 14 5.20 17.64 -42.20
C PHE A 14 5.88 18.95 -42.55
N MET A 15 5.36 20.09 -42.08
CA MET A 15 6.14 21.31 -41.98
C MET A 15 7.07 21.14 -40.77
N PRO A 16 8.39 21.39 -40.92
CA PRO A 16 9.29 21.47 -39.77
C PRO A 16 8.93 22.72 -38.97
N ILE A 17 8.34 22.54 -37.82
CA ILE A 17 8.24 23.60 -36.80
C ILE A 17 9.68 23.76 -36.27
N VAL A 18 10.26 24.92 -36.44
CA VAL A 18 11.53 25.31 -35.81
C VAL A 18 11.24 25.41 -34.31
N TYR A 19 11.57 24.36 -33.57
CA TYR A 19 11.62 24.40 -32.12
C TYR A 19 12.81 25.27 -31.74
N GLY A 20 12.61 26.32 -30.94
CA GLY A 20 13.68 26.87 -30.10
C GLY A 20 14.31 25.72 -29.31
N GLU A 21 15.59 25.79 -29.00
CA GLU A 21 16.29 24.74 -28.24
C GLU A 21 15.51 24.46 -26.96
N SER A 22 14.81 23.35 -26.94
CA SER A 22 14.10 22.88 -25.75
C SER A 22 15.11 22.24 -24.81
N ILE A 23 15.04 22.59 -23.52
CA ILE A 23 15.87 21.97 -22.48
C ILE A 23 15.78 20.46 -22.58
N VAL A 24 16.95 19.82 -22.67
CA VAL A 24 17.08 18.37 -22.79
C VAL A 24 17.35 17.79 -21.39
N ILE A 25 16.49 16.93 -20.91
CA ILE A 25 16.70 16.24 -19.62
C ILE A 25 17.74 15.13 -19.80
N ASP A 26 19.02 15.48 -19.60
CA ASP A 26 20.17 14.56 -19.81
C ASP A 26 21.13 14.48 -18.61
N ALA A 27 20.76 15.11 -17.49
CA ALA A 27 21.56 15.28 -16.27
C ALA A 27 22.86 16.09 -16.49
N ASN A 28 22.78 17.13 -17.33
CA ASN A 28 23.85 18.09 -17.56
C ASN A 28 23.25 19.50 -17.48
N LEU A 29 23.41 20.20 -16.38
CA LEU A 29 22.78 21.50 -16.08
C LEU A 29 23.57 22.66 -16.74
N ASN A 30 23.74 22.65 -18.07
CA ASN A 30 24.53 23.61 -18.83
C ASN A 30 23.71 24.55 -19.73
N GLU A 31 22.38 24.40 -19.78
CA GLU A 31 21.52 25.30 -20.52
C GLU A 31 21.42 26.67 -19.83
N PRO A 32 21.29 27.78 -20.58
CA PRO A 32 21.26 29.14 -20.03
C PRO A 32 20.16 29.40 -18.98
N GLU A 33 19.06 28.63 -19.02
CA GLU A 33 17.95 28.75 -18.07
C GLU A 33 18.37 28.43 -16.63
N TRP A 34 19.38 27.56 -16.47
CA TRP A 34 19.94 27.23 -15.15
C TRP A 34 20.71 28.37 -14.49
N ASP A 35 21.17 29.38 -15.26
CA ASP A 35 21.90 30.54 -14.73
C ASP A 35 20.99 31.44 -13.90
N ASN A 36 19.70 31.54 -14.24
CA ASN A 36 18.71 32.33 -13.55
C ASN A 36 17.84 31.55 -12.58
N ALA A 37 18.15 30.27 -12.32
CA ALA A 37 17.39 29.40 -11.45
C ALA A 37 17.53 29.82 -9.97
N ILE A 38 16.47 29.55 -9.19
CA ILE A 38 16.53 29.66 -7.72
C ILE A 38 17.52 28.61 -7.23
N THR A 39 18.59 29.05 -6.55
CA THR A 39 19.64 28.16 -6.05
C THR A 39 19.47 27.92 -4.55
N ILE A 40 19.51 26.65 -4.15
CA ILE A 40 19.47 26.16 -2.77
C ILE A 40 20.76 25.37 -2.51
N ASN A 41 21.53 25.79 -1.52
CA ASN A 41 22.82 25.18 -1.16
C ASN A 41 22.99 24.95 0.35
N GLU A 42 22.00 25.31 1.17
CA GLU A 42 22.01 25.09 2.61
C GLU A 42 21.19 23.84 2.95
N TYR A 43 21.86 22.76 3.23
CA TYR A 43 21.26 21.49 3.63
C TYR A 43 21.62 21.16 5.07
N LYS A 44 20.67 20.54 5.78
CA LYS A 44 20.81 20.07 7.17
C LYS A 44 20.42 18.62 7.28
N GLU A 45 20.98 17.89 8.22
CA GLU A 45 20.57 16.53 8.53
C GLU A 45 19.16 16.52 9.14
N VAL A 46 18.22 15.84 8.47
CA VAL A 46 16.80 15.76 8.87
C VAL A 46 16.36 14.36 9.31
N ILE A 47 17.17 13.33 9.00
CA ILE A 47 17.05 11.98 9.57
C ILE A 47 18.47 11.40 9.71
N PRO A 48 18.95 11.17 10.93
CA PRO A 48 18.34 11.56 12.21
C PRO A 48 18.11 13.08 12.28
N PHE A 49 17.18 13.52 13.11
CA PHE A 49 16.82 14.95 13.17
C PHE A 49 17.77 15.73 14.06
N THR A 50 18.97 15.95 13.59
CA THR A 50 20.01 16.74 14.30
C THR A 50 19.97 18.22 13.96
N LEU A 51 19.54 18.54 12.72
CA LEU A 51 19.60 19.87 12.10
C LEU A 51 21.03 20.46 12.00
N THR A 52 22.04 19.61 12.15
CA THR A 52 23.42 20.00 11.88
C THR A 52 23.60 20.28 10.39
N PRO A 53 24.52 21.20 9.99
CA PRO A 53 24.89 21.37 8.60
C PRO A 53 25.27 20.02 7.95
N ALA A 54 24.86 19.81 6.71
CA ALA A 54 25.21 18.59 6.00
C ALA A 54 26.72 18.47 5.79
N GLU A 55 27.27 17.29 6.03
CA GLU A 55 28.70 16.99 5.84
C GLU A 55 29.13 17.03 4.37
N VAL A 56 28.17 16.78 3.43
CA VAL A 56 28.42 16.78 2.00
C VAL A 56 27.68 17.94 1.33
N LYS A 57 28.35 18.59 0.38
CA LYS A 57 27.76 19.69 -0.37
C LYS A 57 26.69 19.13 -1.33
N THR A 58 25.53 19.81 -1.34
CA THR A 58 24.45 19.60 -2.31
C THR A 58 24.01 20.95 -2.80
N GLU A 59 23.86 21.12 -4.10
CA GLU A 59 23.32 22.32 -4.73
C GLU A 59 22.07 21.92 -5.53
N THR A 60 20.97 22.62 -5.33
CA THR A 60 19.75 22.42 -6.11
C THR A 60 19.37 23.72 -6.80
N LYS A 61 19.06 23.63 -8.07
CA LYS A 61 18.56 24.71 -8.91
C LYS A 61 17.12 24.46 -9.31
N ILE A 62 16.26 25.48 -9.26
CA ILE A 62 14.83 25.37 -9.56
C ILE A 62 14.42 26.53 -10.46
N PHE A 63 13.77 26.24 -11.59
CA PHE A 63 13.07 27.23 -12.39
C PHE A 63 11.80 26.61 -13.01
N SER A 64 10.98 27.43 -13.66
CA SER A 64 9.77 26.98 -14.35
C SER A 64 9.63 27.63 -15.71
N ASN A 65 9.06 26.89 -16.66
CA ASN A 65 8.69 27.38 -18.00
C ASN A 65 7.33 26.78 -18.41
N GLU A 66 6.94 26.94 -19.67
CA GLU A 66 5.70 26.38 -20.18
C GLU A 66 5.60 24.85 -20.09
N ASN A 67 6.73 24.12 -20.07
CA ASN A 67 6.75 22.65 -20.01
C ASN A 67 6.52 22.13 -18.59
N GLY A 68 6.94 22.88 -17.55
CA GLY A 68 6.80 22.44 -16.16
C GLY A 68 7.77 23.11 -15.20
N ILE A 69 7.97 22.46 -14.08
CA ILE A 69 8.96 22.80 -13.07
C ILE A 69 10.21 21.96 -13.34
N HIS A 70 11.34 22.64 -13.51
CA HIS A 70 12.65 22.02 -13.68
C HIS A 70 13.40 22.07 -12.36
N VAL A 71 13.98 20.94 -11.93
CA VAL A 71 14.79 20.83 -10.72
C VAL A 71 16.06 20.05 -11.03
N GLY A 72 17.20 20.69 -10.81
CA GLY A 72 18.53 20.08 -11.02
C GLY A 72 19.27 19.97 -9.69
N PHE A 73 19.77 18.79 -9.35
CA PHE A 73 20.64 18.59 -8.19
C PHE A 73 22.06 18.30 -8.64
N THR A 74 23.03 18.97 -8.02
CA THR A 74 24.44 18.61 -8.07
C THR A 74 24.87 18.10 -6.69
N ASN A 75 25.22 16.83 -6.61
CA ASN A 75 25.48 16.12 -5.38
C ASN A 75 26.97 15.76 -5.26
N PHE A 76 27.72 16.54 -4.49
CA PHE A 76 29.16 16.28 -4.29
C PHE A 76 29.33 15.08 -3.34
N GLN A 77 30.15 14.11 -3.76
CA GLN A 77 30.39 12.87 -3.03
C GLN A 77 31.55 12.08 -3.67
N ASP A 78 32.35 11.42 -2.86
CA ASP A 78 33.42 10.57 -3.38
C ASP A 78 32.84 9.38 -4.15
N ASN A 79 33.46 9.02 -5.27
CA ASN A 79 32.99 7.94 -6.15
C ASN A 79 32.86 6.59 -5.44
N SER A 80 33.72 6.32 -4.46
CA SER A 80 33.72 5.07 -3.67
C SER A 80 32.50 4.94 -2.73
N SER A 81 31.90 6.07 -2.34
CA SER A 81 30.73 6.12 -1.45
C SER A 81 29.39 6.21 -2.20
N MET A 82 29.42 6.37 -3.54
CA MET A 82 28.22 6.41 -4.38
C MET A 82 27.62 5.03 -4.56
N LEU A 83 26.42 4.80 -4.03
CA LEU A 83 25.66 3.55 -4.17
C LEU A 83 24.57 3.68 -5.23
N SER A 84 24.44 2.69 -6.11
CA SER A 84 23.54 2.73 -7.28
C SER A 84 22.87 1.40 -7.61
N ASN A 85 22.52 0.59 -6.62
CA ASN A 85 21.77 -0.63 -6.87
C ASN A 85 20.36 -0.31 -7.40
N LYS A 86 19.95 -1.02 -8.45
CA LYS A 86 18.61 -0.86 -9.01
C LYS A 86 17.55 -1.50 -8.13
N SER A 87 16.46 -0.79 -7.99
CA SER A 87 15.23 -1.24 -7.33
C SER A 87 14.06 -1.22 -8.32
N MET A 88 12.88 -1.54 -7.86
CA MET A 88 11.66 -1.31 -8.63
C MET A 88 11.28 0.18 -8.59
N ARG A 89 10.46 0.63 -9.57
CA ARG A 89 9.77 1.92 -9.48
C ARG A 89 8.99 1.96 -8.15
N ASP A 90 9.01 3.10 -7.49
CA ASP A 90 8.33 3.37 -6.21
C ASP A 90 8.83 2.57 -5.00
N GLU A 91 9.82 1.70 -5.19
CA GLU A 91 10.51 1.03 -4.08
C GLU A 91 11.52 1.98 -3.45
N ILE A 92 11.32 2.30 -2.17
CA ILE A 92 12.30 3.05 -1.39
C ILE A 92 13.48 2.11 -1.09
N SER A 93 14.57 2.27 -1.84
CA SER A 93 15.77 1.46 -1.68
C SER A 93 16.74 2.14 -0.72
N ASN A 94 17.22 1.41 0.29
CA ASN A 94 18.30 1.89 1.15
C ASN A 94 19.69 1.72 0.53
N THR A 95 19.79 1.06 -0.62
CA THR A 95 21.05 0.68 -1.27
C THR A 95 21.44 1.55 -2.47
N SER A 96 20.77 2.68 -2.66
CA SER A 96 21.09 3.67 -3.69
C SER A 96 20.94 5.08 -3.18
N ASP A 97 21.86 5.98 -3.55
CA ASP A 97 21.71 7.42 -3.30
C ASP A 97 20.49 7.96 -4.03
N GLN A 98 19.81 8.97 -3.45
CA GLN A 98 18.55 9.47 -3.99
C GLN A 98 18.41 10.98 -3.85
N ASN A 99 17.69 11.59 -4.80
CA ASN A 99 17.16 12.94 -4.65
C ASN A 99 15.63 12.90 -4.60
N TRP A 100 15.05 13.66 -3.70
CA TRP A 100 13.62 13.77 -3.46
C TRP A 100 13.15 15.21 -3.53
N ILE A 101 11.99 15.41 -4.14
CA ILE A 101 11.28 16.68 -4.22
C ILE A 101 9.88 16.47 -3.69
N SER A 102 9.43 17.33 -2.79
CA SER A 102 8.04 17.32 -2.32
C SER A 102 7.39 18.63 -2.67
N ILE A 103 6.29 18.62 -3.43
CA ILE A 103 5.61 19.82 -3.91
C ILE A 103 4.14 19.81 -3.50
N ASP A 104 3.72 20.82 -2.76
CA ASP A 104 2.33 21.21 -2.59
C ASP A 104 2.00 22.29 -3.63
N PHE A 105 1.42 21.88 -4.76
CA PHE A 105 1.11 22.74 -5.90
C PHE A 105 0.02 23.76 -5.64
N ASP A 106 -0.81 23.51 -4.64
CA ASP A 106 -1.98 24.35 -4.32
C ASP A 106 -1.77 25.28 -3.14
N ASN A 107 -0.58 25.26 -2.51
CA ASN A 107 -0.21 26.04 -1.32
C ASN A 107 -1.26 25.91 -0.19
N ASP A 108 -1.81 24.73 -0.02
CA ASP A 108 -2.87 24.48 0.95
C ASP A 108 -2.44 23.60 2.14
N ARG A 109 -1.25 23.01 2.07
CA ARG A 109 -0.66 22.17 3.11
C ARG A 109 -1.52 20.95 3.50
N GLU A 110 -2.44 20.55 2.62
CA GLU A 110 -3.25 19.35 2.79
C GLU A 110 -2.55 18.10 2.26
N LYS A 111 -1.84 18.27 1.14
CA LYS A 111 -1.05 17.21 0.52
C LYS A 111 0.14 17.76 -0.26
N ALA A 112 1.20 16.98 -0.33
CA ALA A 112 2.29 17.18 -1.27
C ALA A 112 2.44 15.94 -2.16
N TYR A 113 2.85 16.17 -3.39
CA TYR A 113 3.30 15.14 -4.30
C TYR A 113 4.80 14.96 -4.13
N LEU A 114 5.22 13.72 -4.06
CA LEU A 114 6.61 13.31 -3.89
C LEU A 114 7.13 12.84 -5.25
N PHE A 115 8.31 13.28 -5.61
CA PHE A 115 9.03 12.84 -6.81
C PHE A 115 10.44 12.48 -6.37
N PHE A 116 10.92 11.29 -6.69
CA PHE A 116 12.27 10.92 -6.36
C PHE A 116 12.94 10.10 -7.45
N VAL A 117 14.25 10.16 -7.47
CA VAL A 117 15.08 9.35 -8.35
C VAL A 117 16.27 8.80 -7.57
N THR A 118 16.61 7.55 -7.85
CA THR A 118 17.85 6.95 -7.37
C THR A 118 19.01 7.27 -8.31
N LEU A 119 20.24 7.19 -7.82
CA LEU A 119 21.43 7.32 -8.66
C LEU A 119 21.48 6.27 -9.78
N ALA A 120 20.82 5.12 -9.61
CA ALA A 120 20.61 4.12 -10.65
C ALA A 120 19.55 4.50 -11.70
N ASN A 121 19.06 5.76 -11.69
CA ASN A 121 18.01 6.28 -12.56
C ASN A 121 16.67 5.55 -12.43
N ILE A 122 16.34 5.08 -11.24
CA ILE A 122 15.03 4.51 -10.93
C ILE A 122 14.14 5.61 -10.39
N GLN A 123 13.01 5.81 -11.03
CA GLN A 123 11.98 6.77 -10.69
C GLN A 123 11.05 6.23 -9.60
N GLY A 124 10.58 7.13 -8.73
CA GLY A 124 9.46 6.85 -7.86
C GLY A 124 8.69 8.11 -7.52
N ASP A 125 7.41 7.95 -7.24
CA ASP A 125 6.54 9.05 -6.88
C ASP A 125 5.44 8.62 -5.90
N GLY A 126 4.78 9.59 -5.31
CA GLY A 126 3.76 9.32 -4.31
C GLY A 126 3.05 10.56 -3.81
N ILE A 127 2.19 10.36 -2.84
CA ILE A 127 1.42 11.43 -2.20
C ILE A 127 1.59 11.35 -0.70
N ARG A 128 1.85 12.49 -0.07
CA ARG A 128 1.83 12.64 1.37
C ARG A 128 0.72 13.60 1.79
N ARG A 129 -0.12 13.17 2.74
CA ARG A 129 -1.17 13.98 3.36
C ARG A 129 -0.75 14.50 4.72
N THR A 130 -1.43 15.53 5.20
CA THR A 130 -1.23 16.07 6.56
C THR A 130 -1.36 14.97 7.59
N GLY A 131 -0.32 14.81 8.43
CA GLY A 131 -0.26 13.81 9.49
C GLY A 131 -0.07 12.36 9.05
N GLY A 132 -0.12 12.08 7.73
CA GLY A 132 0.05 10.73 7.18
C GLY A 132 1.49 10.40 6.79
N TRP A 133 1.73 9.11 6.54
CA TRP A 133 2.93 8.62 5.86
C TRP A 133 2.80 8.79 4.35
N PRO A 134 3.90 8.81 3.59
CA PRO A 134 3.85 8.74 2.13
C PRO A 134 3.13 7.49 1.63
N GLU A 135 2.32 7.65 0.60
CA GLU A 135 1.66 6.58 -0.15
C GLU A 135 2.24 6.58 -1.56
N PHE A 136 2.76 5.44 -2.02
CA PHE A 136 3.48 5.28 -3.30
C PHE A 136 2.66 4.54 -4.36
N ASP A 137 1.34 4.50 -4.19
CA ASP A 137 0.42 3.88 -5.15
C ASP A 137 0.05 4.81 -6.34
N TRP A 138 0.50 6.08 -6.31
CA TRP A 138 0.24 7.07 -7.37
C TRP A 138 1.41 7.16 -8.34
N ASP A 139 1.11 7.05 -9.64
CA ASP A 139 2.06 7.18 -10.74
C ASP A 139 1.86 8.48 -11.52
N GLY A 140 2.84 9.36 -11.55
CA GLY A 140 2.88 10.58 -12.35
C GLY A 140 3.60 10.39 -13.69
N ASP A 141 3.21 11.20 -14.69
CA ASP A 141 3.90 11.28 -15.98
C ASP A 141 4.90 12.44 -15.98
N TRP A 142 6.12 12.19 -15.55
CA TRP A 142 7.22 13.14 -15.43
C TRP A 142 8.54 12.51 -15.87
N ILE A 143 9.58 13.31 -16.08
CA ILE A 143 10.85 12.88 -16.67
C ILE A 143 11.99 13.21 -15.71
N VAL A 144 12.95 12.30 -15.60
CA VAL A 144 14.19 12.51 -14.85
C VAL A 144 15.35 11.73 -15.47
N LYS A 145 16.55 12.27 -15.32
CA LYS A 145 17.82 11.59 -15.64
C LYS A 145 18.80 11.77 -14.51
N THR A 146 19.66 10.78 -14.33
CA THR A 146 20.80 10.82 -13.42
C THR A 146 22.07 10.47 -14.16
N LYS A 147 23.20 11.09 -13.76
CA LYS A 147 24.52 10.83 -14.34
C LYS A 147 25.61 10.99 -13.28
N LYS A 148 26.55 10.03 -13.27
CA LYS A 148 27.76 10.08 -12.44
C LYS A 148 28.85 10.85 -13.15
N TYR A 149 29.55 11.66 -12.38
CA TYR A 149 30.78 12.39 -12.77
C TYR A 149 31.87 12.09 -11.75
N GLU A 150 33.09 12.56 -11.99
CA GLU A 150 34.18 12.45 -11.04
C GLU A 150 33.95 13.37 -9.84
N GLY A 151 33.77 12.81 -8.62
CA GLY A 151 33.54 13.57 -7.39
C GLY A 151 32.12 14.12 -7.17
N TYR A 152 31.18 13.87 -8.09
CA TYR A 152 29.79 14.26 -7.92
C TYR A 152 28.86 13.49 -8.85
N TRP A 153 27.56 13.58 -8.60
CA TRP A 153 26.52 13.10 -9.51
C TRP A 153 25.40 14.13 -9.65
N VAL A 154 24.69 14.10 -10.75
CA VAL A 154 23.62 15.02 -11.11
C VAL A 154 22.31 14.26 -11.28
N SER A 155 21.22 14.85 -10.83
CA SER A 155 19.86 14.48 -11.24
C SER A 155 19.13 15.70 -11.79
N GLU A 156 18.42 15.52 -12.90
CA GLU A 156 17.68 16.56 -13.58
C GLU A 156 16.23 16.11 -13.80
N PHE A 157 15.27 16.90 -13.27
CA PHE A 157 13.84 16.62 -13.26
C PHE A 157 13.09 17.61 -14.14
N LEU A 158 12.13 17.11 -14.89
CA LEU A 158 11.03 17.89 -15.47
C LEU A 158 9.70 17.36 -14.92
N ILE A 159 9.01 18.21 -14.17
CA ILE A 159 7.69 17.92 -13.58
C ILE A 159 6.65 18.76 -14.34
N PRO A 160 5.91 18.17 -15.31
CA PRO A 160 4.96 18.92 -16.15
C PRO A 160 3.80 19.50 -15.35
N TRP A 161 3.27 20.64 -15.78
CA TRP A 161 2.13 21.30 -15.12
C TRP A 161 0.86 20.42 -15.07
N ASN A 162 0.72 19.50 -16.00
CA ASN A 162 -0.43 18.59 -16.08
C ASN A 162 -0.22 17.24 -15.37
N VAL A 163 0.90 17.06 -14.66
CA VAL A 163 1.20 15.83 -13.91
C VAL A 163 0.21 15.58 -12.78
N VAL A 164 -0.34 16.64 -12.20
CA VAL A 164 -1.33 16.59 -11.13
C VAL A 164 -2.52 17.50 -11.43
N LEU A 165 -3.64 17.21 -10.78
CA LEU A 165 -4.78 18.13 -10.80
C LEU A 165 -4.52 19.29 -9.83
N MET A 166 -4.39 20.50 -10.35
CA MET A 166 -4.15 21.74 -9.60
C MET A 166 -5.38 22.64 -9.60
N LYS A 167 -5.51 23.50 -8.57
CA LYS A 167 -6.49 24.59 -8.57
C LYS A 167 -6.24 25.56 -9.73
N ASN A 168 -7.30 26.09 -10.31
CA ASN A 168 -7.19 27.19 -11.27
C ASN A 168 -6.73 28.45 -10.54
N VAL A 169 -5.68 29.11 -11.07
CA VAL A 169 -5.14 30.38 -10.58
C VAL A 169 -5.08 31.31 -11.78
N GLU A 170 -5.71 32.48 -11.68
CA GLU A 170 -5.81 33.43 -12.80
C GLU A 170 -4.58 34.36 -12.94
N THR A 171 -3.73 34.41 -11.92
CA THR A 171 -2.52 35.22 -11.92
C THR A 171 -1.40 34.59 -12.73
N LYS A 172 -0.49 35.41 -13.30
CA LYS A 172 0.68 34.94 -14.05
C LYS A 172 1.68 34.15 -13.20
N LYS A 173 1.64 34.32 -11.89
CA LYS A 173 2.50 33.60 -10.93
C LYS A 173 1.65 32.81 -9.96
N ARG A 174 2.17 31.64 -9.58
CA ARG A 174 1.60 30.71 -8.60
C ARG A 174 2.58 30.55 -7.44
N THR A 175 2.08 30.53 -6.22
CA THR A 175 2.87 30.10 -5.05
C THR A 175 2.68 28.59 -4.87
N ILE A 176 3.79 27.87 -4.80
CA ILE A 176 3.82 26.45 -4.42
C ILE A 176 4.68 26.31 -3.16
N ASN A 177 4.45 25.26 -2.36
CA ASN A 177 5.35 24.91 -1.27
C ASN A 177 6.22 23.74 -1.69
N ILE A 178 7.53 23.83 -1.50
CA ILE A 178 8.50 22.83 -1.94
C ILE A 178 9.53 22.53 -0.85
N THR A 179 10.08 21.35 -0.87
CA THR A 179 11.33 20.98 -0.21
C THR A 179 12.12 20.00 -1.08
N THR A 180 13.43 20.12 -1.02
CA THR A 180 14.39 19.27 -1.70
C THR A 180 15.19 18.49 -0.66
N ILE A 181 15.34 17.19 -0.89
CA ILE A 181 15.94 16.27 0.07
C ILE A 181 16.89 15.33 -0.68
N ARG A 182 18.03 15.03 -0.08
CA ARG A 182 18.97 14.01 -0.56
C ARG A 182 19.11 12.90 0.47
N TYR A 183 19.09 11.67 0.01
CA TYR A 183 19.42 10.48 0.80
C TYR A 183 20.84 10.01 0.47
N LEU A 184 21.64 9.83 1.50
CA LEU A 184 22.99 9.29 1.47
C LEU A 184 22.93 7.81 1.90
N ALA A 185 22.99 6.92 0.93
CA ALA A 185 22.77 5.49 1.18
C ALA A 185 23.87 4.87 2.05
N GLU A 186 25.13 5.23 1.84
CA GLU A 186 26.27 4.75 2.66
C GLU A 186 26.09 5.07 4.16
N LYS A 187 25.49 6.23 4.48
CA LYS A 187 25.31 6.70 5.86
C LYS A 187 23.90 6.48 6.40
N GLN A 188 22.96 6.05 5.54
CA GLN A 188 21.51 6.04 5.82
C GLN A 188 21.08 7.36 6.48
N SER A 189 21.47 8.48 5.87
CA SER A 189 21.18 9.82 6.35
C SER A 189 20.40 10.61 5.32
N TRP A 190 19.42 11.38 5.77
CA TRP A 190 18.64 12.27 4.95
C TRP A 190 19.03 13.71 5.27
N ILE A 191 19.38 14.47 4.25
CA ILE A 191 19.64 15.89 4.34
C ILE A 191 18.59 16.67 3.54
N GLY A 192 18.11 17.76 4.07
CA GLY A 192 17.06 18.59 3.46
C GLY A 192 17.35 20.07 3.56
N ASP A 193 16.76 20.83 2.64
CA ASP A 193 16.87 22.30 2.58
C ASP A 193 16.03 23.01 3.64
N SER A 194 15.12 22.28 4.27
CA SER A 194 14.20 22.78 5.29
C SER A 194 14.12 21.82 6.48
N GLU A 195 13.46 22.22 7.57
CA GLU A 195 13.26 21.37 8.75
C GLU A 195 12.20 20.28 8.53
N THR A 196 12.12 19.75 7.31
CA THR A 196 11.21 18.68 6.96
C THR A 196 11.84 17.32 7.27
N SER A 197 11.17 16.51 8.06
CA SER A 197 11.53 15.11 8.25
C SER A 197 10.34 14.21 7.94
N ALA A 198 10.57 13.14 7.19
CA ALA A 198 9.53 12.17 6.85
C ALA A 198 8.86 11.56 8.11
N ARG A 199 9.56 11.56 9.25
CA ARG A 199 9.05 11.03 10.53
C ARG A 199 8.18 12.02 11.31
N ARG A 200 7.97 13.25 10.79
CA ARG A 200 7.20 14.30 11.48
C ARG A 200 5.81 14.48 10.87
N THR A 201 4.81 14.62 11.73
CA THR A 201 3.41 14.86 11.32
C THR A 201 3.20 16.23 10.70
N ASN A 202 4.03 17.23 11.06
CA ASN A 202 3.98 18.58 10.52
C ASN A 202 4.85 18.78 9.25
N PHE A 203 5.24 17.73 8.56
CA PHE A 203 6.08 17.77 7.36
C PHE A 203 5.60 18.83 6.35
N LEU A 204 4.31 18.82 6.01
CA LEU A 204 3.75 19.75 5.01
C LEU A 204 3.80 21.21 5.46
N LEU A 205 3.79 21.48 6.78
CA LEU A 205 3.87 22.83 7.32
C LEU A 205 5.27 23.43 7.22
N LYS A 206 6.30 22.60 7.01
CA LYS A 206 7.71 23.00 6.92
C LYS A 206 8.22 23.15 5.48
N LEU A 207 7.40 22.85 4.48
CA LEU A 207 7.70 23.14 3.09
C LEU A 207 7.87 24.66 2.89
N LYS A 208 8.86 25.07 2.08
CA LYS A 208 9.14 26.47 1.79
C LYS A 208 8.27 26.99 0.64
N PRO A 209 7.63 28.16 0.77
CA PRO A 209 6.89 28.77 -0.34
C PRO A 209 7.86 29.35 -1.37
N ILE A 210 7.64 29.06 -2.64
CA ILE A 210 8.30 29.70 -3.77
C ILE A 210 7.28 30.18 -4.78
N GLN A 211 7.62 31.23 -5.54
CA GLN A 211 6.81 31.70 -6.65
C GLN A 211 7.36 31.18 -7.97
N VAL A 212 6.48 30.54 -8.73
CA VAL A 212 6.76 30.03 -10.08
C VAL A 212 5.80 30.65 -11.09
N GLU A 213 6.16 30.66 -12.35
CA GLU A 213 5.23 31.04 -13.41
C GLU A 213 4.06 30.06 -13.48
N ASN A 214 2.87 30.56 -13.80
CA ASN A 214 1.64 29.77 -13.81
C ASN A 214 1.21 29.46 -15.24
N PHE A 215 1.34 28.22 -15.63
CA PHE A 215 0.88 27.72 -16.90
C PHE A 215 -0.27 26.74 -16.70
N SER A 216 -1.29 26.84 -17.54
CA SER A 216 -2.42 25.90 -17.59
C SER A 216 -2.27 25.02 -18.81
N GLN A 217 -2.02 23.74 -18.61
CA GLN A 217 -1.90 22.77 -19.68
C GLN A 217 -3.03 21.75 -19.59
N SER A 218 -3.82 21.64 -20.66
CA SER A 218 -4.75 20.52 -20.83
C SER A 218 -3.98 19.32 -21.38
N LYS A 219 -4.38 18.12 -20.94
CA LYS A 219 -3.80 16.87 -21.41
C LYS A 219 -4.88 15.82 -21.60
N VAL A 220 -4.75 15.09 -22.69
CA VAL A 220 -5.53 13.90 -22.98
C VAL A 220 -4.53 12.76 -23.16
N ASN A 221 -4.63 11.74 -22.33
CA ASN A 221 -3.90 10.49 -22.52
C ASN A 221 -4.92 9.40 -22.85
N TYR A 222 -4.67 8.67 -23.90
CA TYR A 222 -5.48 7.53 -24.34
C TYR A 222 -4.60 6.27 -24.37
N PHE A 223 -5.05 5.22 -23.70
CA PHE A 223 -4.33 3.95 -23.57
C PHE A 223 -5.20 2.78 -24.05
N PRO A 224 -5.26 2.50 -25.34
CA PRO A 224 -5.84 1.27 -25.83
C PRO A 224 -4.99 0.08 -25.42
N TYR A 225 -5.63 -1.05 -25.18
CA TYR A 225 -4.92 -2.30 -24.92
C TYR A 225 -5.64 -3.49 -25.53
N LEU A 226 -4.83 -4.52 -25.77
CA LEU A 226 -5.24 -5.84 -26.20
C LEU A 226 -4.56 -6.85 -25.27
N SER A 227 -5.33 -7.80 -24.74
CA SER A 227 -4.77 -8.90 -23.94
C SER A 227 -5.34 -10.24 -24.35
N LYS A 228 -4.54 -11.28 -24.05
CA LYS A 228 -4.95 -12.68 -24.18
C LYS A 228 -4.50 -13.42 -22.94
N ASN A 229 -5.46 -14.11 -22.30
CA ASN A 229 -5.25 -14.95 -21.13
C ASN A 229 -5.59 -16.40 -21.48
N TYR A 230 -4.70 -17.32 -21.11
CA TYR A 230 -4.93 -18.75 -21.26
C TYR A 230 -4.67 -19.46 -19.92
N ASN A 231 -5.66 -20.17 -19.41
CA ASN A 231 -5.56 -21.00 -18.21
C ASN A 231 -5.51 -22.48 -18.61
N SER A 232 -4.38 -23.14 -18.36
CA SER A 232 -4.18 -24.54 -18.76
C SER A 232 -4.98 -25.53 -17.90
N VAL A 233 -5.33 -25.17 -16.65
CA VAL A 233 -6.08 -26.02 -15.72
C VAL A 233 -7.55 -26.09 -16.12
N SER A 234 -8.18 -24.95 -16.39
CA SER A 234 -9.59 -24.88 -16.78
C SER A 234 -9.82 -24.95 -18.29
N GLY A 235 -8.76 -24.85 -19.12
CA GLY A 235 -8.87 -24.71 -20.57
C GLY A 235 -9.43 -23.36 -21.04
N PHE A 236 -9.65 -22.42 -20.13
CA PHE A 236 -10.22 -21.11 -20.40
C PHE A 236 -9.28 -20.25 -21.23
N ASN A 237 -9.83 -19.64 -22.31
CA ASN A 237 -9.10 -18.78 -23.22
C ASN A 237 -9.90 -17.49 -23.46
N GLU A 238 -9.34 -16.37 -23.03
CA GLU A 238 -10.00 -15.06 -23.08
C GLU A 238 -9.19 -14.05 -23.86
N ASN A 239 -9.84 -13.31 -24.75
CA ASN A 239 -9.26 -12.14 -25.40
C ASN A 239 -10.03 -10.91 -24.91
N LYS A 240 -9.33 -9.87 -24.48
CA LYS A 240 -9.92 -8.59 -24.07
C LYS A 240 -9.36 -7.44 -24.89
N ILE A 241 -10.26 -6.55 -25.27
CA ILE A 241 -9.93 -5.26 -25.90
C ILE A 241 -10.60 -4.20 -25.05
N GLY A 242 -9.83 -3.20 -24.64
CA GLY A 242 -10.34 -2.11 -23.83
C GLY A 242 -9.48 -0.87 -23.96
N ALA A 243 -9.84 0.15 -23.20
CA ALA A 243 -9.13 1.43 -23.22
C ALA A 243 -9.25 2.17 -21.89
N GLU A 244 -8.24 2.98 -21.60
CA GLU A 244 -8.25 3.96 -20.51
C GLU A 244 -8.08 5.36 -21.12
N VAL A 245 -8.83 6.33 -20.61
CA VAL A 245 -8.80 7.73 -21.06
C VAL A 245 -8.66 8.63 -19.85
N PHE A 246 -7.67 9.51 -19.88
CA PHE A 246 -7.40 10.49 -18.82
C PHE A 246 -7.42 11.89 -19.41
N LEU A 247 -8.40 12.69 -18.99
CA LEU A 247 -8.62 14.05 -19.44
C LEU A 247 -8.34 15.01 -18.29
N ASN A 248 -7.32 15.84 -18.40
CA ASN A 248 -7.04 16.95 -17.49
C ASN A 248 -7.20 18.27 -18.26
N ASN A 249 -8.10 19.15 -17.84
CA ASN A 249 -8.33 20.42 -18.54
C ASN A 249 -7.35 21.53 -18.15
N GLY A 250 -6.37 21.25 -17.27
CA GLY A 250 -5.41 22.23 -16.75
C GLY A 250 -6.02 23.33 -15.84
N LYS A 251 -7.34 23.33 -15.63
CA LYS A 251 -8.11 24.31 -14.86
C LYS A 251 -8.89 23.67 -13.71
N GLY A 252 -8.31 22.64 -13.09
CA GLY A 252 -8.87 22.00 -11.91
C GLY A 252 -9.96 20.96 -12.16
N LYS A 253 -10.17 20.47 -13.39
CA LYS A 253 -11.11 19.39 -13.69
C LYS A 253 -10.39 18.23 -14.37
N GLN A 254 -10.71 17.01 -13.92
CA GLN A 254 -10.20 15.78 -14.50
C GLN A 254 -11.28 14.73 -14.62
N VAL A 255 -11.25 13.98 -15.72
CA VAL A 255 -12.09 12.82 -16.00
C VAL A 255 -11.19 11.64 -16.34
N ASN A 256 -11.36 10.54 -15.64
CA ASN A 256 -10.70 9.27 -15.94
C ASN A 256 -11.79 8.24 -16.24
N LEU A 257 -11.66 7.55 -17.36
CA LEU A 257 -12.59 6.51 -17.82
C LEU A 257 -11.78 5.27 -18.20
N THR A 258 -12.24 4.12 -17.77
CA THR A 258 -11.79 2.82 -18.31
C THR A 258 -12.99 2.03 -18.80
N VAL A 259 -12.82 1.36 -19.93
CA VAL A 259 -13.83 0.49 -20.54
C VAL A 259 -13.23 -0.89 -20.73
N ASN A 260 -13.96 -1.91 -20.28
CA ASN A 260 -13.58 -3.32 -20.33
C ASN A 260 -12.16 -3.58 -19.81
N PRO A 261 -11.81 -3.14 -18.56
CA PRO A 261 -10.44 -3.22 -18.06
C PRO A 261 -9.95 -4.66 -17.91
N ASP A 262 -8.67 -4.88 -18.26
CA ASP A 262 -7.95 -6.11 -17.99
C ASP A 262 -6.80 -5.87 -17.02
N PHE A 263 -6.79 -6.60 -15.92
CA PHE A 263 -5.81 -6.47 -14.84
C PHE A 263 -4.86 -7.67 -14.72
N GLY A 264 -4.82 -8.54 -15.73
CA GLY A 264 -3.97 -9.74 -15.75
C GLY A 264 -2.46 -9.48 -15.59
N GLN A 265 -2.00 -8.22 -15.84
CA GLN A 265 -0.60 -7.82 -15.60
C GLN A 265 -0.32 -7.37 -14.16
N ALA A 266 -1.35 -7.25 -13.31
CA ALA A 266 -1.13 -6.84 -11.92
C ALA A 266 -0.26 -7.88 -11.20
N GLU A 267 0.58 -7.38 -10.29
CA GLU A 267 1.41 -8.25 -9.46
C GLU A 267 0.54 -9.08 -8.52
N SER A 268 0.86 -10.37 -8.37
CA SER A 268 0.16 -11.26 -7.44
C SER A 268 0.30 -10.77 -5.99
N ASP A 269 -0.76 -10.94 -5.21
CA ASP A 269 -0.73 -10.67 -3.78
C ASP A 269 0.13 -11.71 -3.04
N GLU A 270 0.59 -11.36 -1.83
CA GLU A 270 1.19 -12.34 -0.94
C GLU A 270 0.14 -13.32 -0.42
N VAL A 271 0.52 -14.58 -0.30
CA VAL A 271 -0.35 -15.58 0.31
C VAL A 271 -0.42 -15.34 1.82
N ILE A 272 -1.63 -15.14 2.32
CA ILE A 272 -1.93 -15.01 3.74
C ILE A 272 -2.89 -16.12 4.13
N VAL A 273 -2.43 -17.02 4.99
CA VAL A 273 -3.30 -18.05 5.59
C VAL A 273 -4.08 -17.40 6.72
N ASN A 274 -5.39 -17.32 6.59
CA ASN A 274 -6.26 -16.62 7.52
C ASN A 274 -7.39 -17.53 8.01
N PHE A 275 -7.29 -17.99 9.26
CA PHE A 275 -8.34 -18.71 9.97
C PHE A 275 -9.18 -17.82 10.89
N SER A 276 -8.89 -16.53 10.94
CA SER A 276 -9.64 -15.59 11.79
C SER A 276 -10.96 -15.17 11.15
N ALA A 277 -11.86 -14.59 11.97
CA ALA A 277 -13.09 -13.97 11.49
C ALA A 277 -12.87 -12.64 10.75
N GLN A 278 -11.67 -12.10 10.80
CA GLN A 278 -11.36 -10.80 10.21
C GLN A 278 -10.95 -10.96 8.75
N GLU A 279 -11.49 -10.13 7.88
CA GLU A 279 -11.11 -10.09 6.48
C GLU A 279 -9.65 -9.63 6.31
N THR A 280 -8.91 -10.29 5.41
CA THR A 280 -7.56 -9.84 5.02
C THR A 280 -7.66 -8.65 4.08
N PHE A 281 -6.96 -7.58 4.40
CA PHE A 281 -6.86 -6.41 3.53
C PHE A 281 -5.68 -6.57 2.54
N TYR A 282 -5.96 -6.36 1.26
CA TYR A 282 -4.96 -6.25 0.19
C TYR A 282 -4.97 -4.85 -0.42
N SER A 283 -3.79 -4.26 -0.62
CA SER A 283 -3.67 -2.97 -1.30
C SER A 283 -4.08 -3.06 -2.78
N GLU A 284 -4.56 -1.94 -3.33
CA GLU A 284 -4.89 -1.85 -4.76
C GLU A 284 -3.60 -1.81 -5.60
N LYS A 285 -3.56 -2.60 -6.68
CA LYS A 285 -2.42 -2.68 -7.61
C LYS A 285 -2.79 -2.30 -9.04
N ARG A 286 -4.07 -2.05 -9.30
CA ARG A 286 -4.58 -1.70 -10.63
C ARG A 286 -4.43 -0.19 -10.84
N ALA A 287 -3.63 0.22 -11.82
CA ALA A 287 -3.21 1.61 -12.04
C ALA A 287 -4.40 2.59 -12.13
N PHE A 288 -5.47 2.24 -12.86
CA PHE A 288 -6.66 3.09 -12.98
C PHE A 288 -7.27 3.46 -11.63
N PHE A 289 -7.36 2.49 -10.70
CA PHE A 289 -7.97 2.73 -9.38
C PHE A 289 -7.05 3.50 -8.43
N ASN A 290 -5.73 3.45 -8.64
CA ASN A 290 -4.74 4.18 -7.84
C ASN A 290 -4.63 5.64 -8.25
N GLU A 291 -4.85 5.98 -9.51
CA GLU A 291 -4.73 7.35 -9.99
C GLU A 291 -5.76 8.27 -9.31
N ASN A 292 -5.30 9.41 -8.76
CA ASN A 292 -6.13 10.40 -8.06
C ASN A 292 -7.05 9.86 -6.95
N HIS A 293 -6.73 8.72 -6.39
CA HIS A 293 -7.43 8.11 -5.26
C HIS A 293 -7.43 9.01 -4.00
N ALA A 294 -6.53 9.99 -3.96
CA ALA A 294 -6.30 10.86 -2.80
C ALA A 294 -7.53 11.61 -2.28
N LEU A 295 -8.48 12.00 -3.14
CA LEU A 295 -9.70 12.67 -2.72
C LEU A 295 -10.67 11.72 -1.98
N PHE A 296 -10.71 10.45 -2.39
CA PHE A 296 -11.60 9.44 -1.87
C PHE A 296 -11.03 8.67 -0.66
N ASN A 297 -9.80 8.96 -0.24
CA ASN A 297 -9.22 8.42 0.98
C ASN A 297 -9.41 9.41 2.14
N LEU A 298 -9.77 8.90 3.31
CA LEU A 298 -9.74 9.64 4.56
C LEU A 298 -8.30 9.70 5.11
N SER A 299 -8.04 10.64 6.01
CA SER A 299 -6.69 10.92 6.50
C SER A 299 -6.05 9.80 7.33
N HIS A 300 -6.83 8.84 7.84
CA HIS A 300 -6.36 7.68 8.60
C HIS A 300 -7.27 6.48 8.33
N TYR A 301 -6.71 5.39 7.83
CA TYR A 301 -7.46 4.26 7.27
C TYR A 301 -6.93 2.88 7.69
N ASP A 302 -6.14 2.80 8.72
CA ASP A 302 -5.59 1.54 9.25
C ASP A 302 -6.67 0.58 9.78
N ARG A 303 -7.86 1.09 10.09
CA ARG A 303 -8.97 0.34 10.69
C ARG A 303 -10.17 0.17 9.78
N TYR A 304 -10.38 1.10 8.85
CA TYR A 304 -11.40 1.04 7.83
C TYR A 304 -11.03 1.88 6.61
N ARG A 305 -11.66 1.57 5.48
CA ARG A 305 -11.63 2.36 4.24
C ARG A 305 -13.04 2.49 3.71
N VAL A 306 -13.47 3.70 3.37
CA VAL A 306 -14.81 3.96 2.82
C VAL A 306 -14.94 3.39 1.41
N ILE A 307 -13.87 3.44 0.63
CA ILE A 307 -13.74 2.75 -0.67
C ILE A 307 -12.57 1.77 -0.58
N ASN A 308 -12.85 0.54 -0.92
CA ASN A 308 -11.89 -0.51 -1.24
C ASN A 308 -12.16 -0.98 -2.67
N THR A 309 -11.42 -0.47 -3.62
CA THR A 309 -11.63 -0.76 -5.05
C THR A 309 -11.46 -2.23 -5.41
N ARG A 310 -10.81 -3.02 -4.53
CA ARG A 310 -10.76 -4.50 -4.65
C ARG A 310 -12.12 -5.17 -4.60
N ARG A 311 -13.19 -4.47 -4.14
CA ARG A 311 -14.58 -4.97 -4.21
C ARG A 311 -15.08 -5.00 -5.65
N ILE A 312 -14.58 -4.11 -6.51
CA ILE A 312 -14.95 -4.04 -7.92
C ILE A 312 -14.18 -5.11 -8.68
N GLY A 313 -14.89 -5.99 -9.38
CA GLY A 313 -14.31 -7.13 -10.07
C GLY A 313 -13.93 -8.29 -9.14
N ALA A 314 -14.42 -8.32 -7.91
CA ALA A 314 -14.29 -9.46 -7.00
C ALA A 314 -15.11 -10.66 -7.49
N SER A 315 -15.00 -11.80 -6.81
CA SER A 315 -15.74 -13.00 -7.18
C SER A 315 -17.24 -12.76 -7.25
N SER A 316 -17.88 -13.24 -8.31
CA SER A 316 -19.33 -13.18 -8.51
C SER A 316 -20.06 -14.20 -7.65
N ASN A 317 -21.32 -13.91 -7.34
CA ASN A 317 -22.24 -14.89 -6.76
C ASN A 317 -22.91 -15.70 -7.86
N TYR A 318 -22.97 -17.02 -7.70
CA TYR A 318 -23.65 -17.96 -8.58
C TYR A 318 -24.62 -18.79 -7.76
N ASN A 319 -25.81 -19.04 -8.30
CA ASN A 319 -26.76 -19.96 -7.70
C ASN A 319 -27.06 -21.11 -8.70
N CYS A 320 -26.07 -21.97 -8.86
CA CYS A 320 -26.14 -23.04 -9.87
C CYS A 320 -27.11 -24.15 -9.52
N GLU A 321 -27.36 -24.38 -8.23
CA GLU A 321 -28.33 -25.42 -7.76
C GLU A 321 -29.78 -25.10 -8.16
N LEU A 322 -30.10 -23.82 -8.33
CA LEU A 322 -31.42 -23.34 -8.80
C LEU A 322 -31.46 -23.04 -10.30
N SER A 323 -30.37 -23.34 -11.03
CA SER A 323 -30.28 -23.08 -12.47
C SER A 323 -30.88 -24.28 -13.26
N ASP A 324 -31.62 -23.97 -14.32
CA ASP A 324 -32.11 -24.97 -15.28
C ASP A 324 -30.96 -25.75 -16.00
N ASP A 325 -29.73 -25.21 -15.92
CA ASP A 325 -28.52 -25.75 -16.54
C ASP A 325 -27.35 -25.68 -15.54
N GLU A 326 -27.41 -26.51 -14.50
CA GLU A 326 -26.44 -26.56 -13.41
C GLU A 326 -25.00 -26.84 -13.91
N VAL A 327 -24.85 -27.73 -14.87
CA VAL A 327 -23.53 -28.11 -15.42
C VAL A 327 -22.88 -26.91 -16.13
N SER A 328 -23.61 -26.23 -17.00
CA SER A 328 -23.07 -25.03 -17.67
C SER A 328 -22.83 -23.88 -16.70
N CYS A 329 -23.65 -23.74 -15.67
CA CYS A 329 -23.44 -22.74 -14.61
C CYS A 329 -22.15 -23.04 -13.82
N ASN A 330 -21.93 -24.28 -13.38
CA ASN A 330 -20.73 -24.65 -12.65
C ASN A 330 -19.45 -24.48 -13.51
N ASN A 331 -19.54 -24.78 -14.81
CA ASN A 331 -18.43 -24.55 -15.75
C ASN A 331 -18.17 -23.05 -16.03
N ALA A 332 -19.16 -22.19 -15.84
CA ALA A 332 -19.05 -20.75 -16.06
C ALA A 332 -18.52 -19.98 -14.82
N LYS A 333 -18.36 -20.62 -13.67
CA LYS A 333 -17.88 -19.98 -12.45
C LYS A 333 -16.49 -19.40 -12.65
N LYS A 334 -16.35 -18.11 -12.34
CA LYS A 334 -15.08 -17.37 -12.33
C LYS A 334 -14.77 -16.88 -10.91
N ASN A 335 -13.51 -16.75 -10.59
CA ASN A 335 -13.04 -16.15 -9.33
C ASN A 335 -12.99 -14.62 -9.38
N TYR A 336 -13.51 -14.01 -10.42
CA TYR A 336 -13.58 -12.56 -10.63
C TYR A 336 -14.83 -12.22 -11.46
N THR A 337 -15.25 -10.95 -11.39
CA THR A 337 -16.32 -10.38 -12.23
C THR A 337 -15.70 -9.43 -13.24
N ASP A 338 -16.13 -9.50 -14.49
CA ASP A 338 -15.71 -8.55 -15.50
C ASP A 338 -16.33 -7.17 -15.22
N ILE A 339 -15.65 -6.11 -15.63
CA ILE A 339 -16.06 -4.73 -15.42
C ILE A 339 -16.37 -4.11 -16.79
N ASP A 340 -17.58 -3.59 -16.97
CA ASP A 340 -17.95 -2.92 -18.21
C ASP A 340 -17.22 -1.59 -18.34
N PHE A 341 -17.31 -0.76 -17.29
CA PHE A 341 -16.59 0.51 -17.21
C PHE A 341 -16.40 0.99 -15.78
N ALA A 342 -15.44 1.91 -15.61
CA ALA A 342 -15.36 2.74 -14.42
C ALA A 342 -15.02 4.19 -14.80
N LEU A 343 -15.69 5.14 -14.17
CA LEU A 343 -15.58 6.58 -14.40
C LEU A 343 -15.22 7.29 -13.09
N ARG A 344 -14.25 8.20 -13.16
CA ARG A 344 -13.95 9.13 -12.08
C ARG A 344 -13.92 10.55 -12.59
N TYR A 345 -14.72 11.42 -11.99
CA TYR A 345 -14.65 12.86 -12.16
C TYR A 345 -14.08 13.50 -10.90
N THR A 346 -13.15 14.41 -11.04
CA THR A 346 -12.59 15.18 -9.94
C THR A 346 -12.51 16.66 -10.32
N GLN A 347 -12.95 17.53 -9.42
CA GLN A 347 -12.84 18.97 -9.55
C GLN A 347 -12.20 19.59 -8.31
N LYS A 348 -11.21 20.44 -8.51
CA LYS A 348 -10.58 21.28 -7.50
C LYS A 348 -10.93 22.76 -7.75
N SER A 349 -11.39 23.42 -6.71
CA SER A 349 -11.54 24.87 -6.67
C SER A 349 -10.82 25.44 -5.43
N ASN A 350 -10.84 26.76 -5.23
CA ASN A 350 -10.08 27.41 -4.15
C ASN A 350 -10.33 26.81 -2.76
N ASN A 351 -11.59 26.57 -2.41
CA ASN A 351 -11.96 26.09 -1.07
C ASN A 351 -12.69 24.72 -1.09
N ARG A 352 -13.01 24.20 -2.27
CA ARG A 352 -13.82 22.98 -2.39
C ARG A 352 -13.25 22.01 -3.41
N ASN A 353 -13.09 20.77 -3.00
CA ASN A 353 -12.74 19.65 -3.86
C ASN A 353 -13.95 18.71 -3.94
N THR A 354 -14.35 18.32 -5.16
CA THR A 354 -15.49 17.45 -5.40
C THR A 354 -15.04 16.27 -6.25
N GLY A 355 -15.55 15.08 -5.96
CA GLY A 355 -15.31 13.87 -6.73
C GLY A 355 -16.56 13.03 -6.91
N ILE A 356 -16.69 12.40 -8.06
CA ILE A 356 -17.70 11.39 -8.39
C ILE A 356 -16.96 10.16 -8.89
N PHE A 357 -17.37 9.00 -8.42
CA PHE A 357 -16.87 7.72 -8.89
C PHE A 357 -18.05 6.80 -9.21
N ILE A 358 -18.00 6.13 -10.34
CA ILE A 358 -18.99 5.15 -10.79
C ILE A 358 -18.22 3.96 -11.37
N ALA A 359 -18.63 2.74 -11.04
CA ALA A 359 -18.17 1.53 -11.72
C ALA A 359 -19.32 0.55 -11.86
N GLN A 360 -19.32 -0.18 -12.96
CA GLN A 360 -20.33 -1.18 -13.29
C GLN A 360 -19.65 -2.48 -13.67
N GLU A 361 -20.06 -3.57 -13.01
CA GLU A 361 -19.66 -4.93 -13.34
C GLU A 361 -20.59 -5.53 -14.41
N THR A 362 -20.04 -6.45 -15.19
CA THR A 362 -20.76 -7.09 -16.29
C THR A 362 -21.84 -8.05 -15.78
N ASN A 363 -23.02 -8.01 -16.41
CA ASN A 363 -24.06 -9.01 -16.21
C ASN A 363 -23.85 -10.18 -17.17
N GLU A 364 -23.69 -11.38 -16.64
CA GLU A 364 -23.54 -12.61 -17.43
C GLU A 364 -24.78 -13.52 -17.31
N ARG A 365 -24.79 -14.65 -18.05
CA ARG A 365 -25.96 -15.57 -18.09
C ARG A 365 -26.33 -16.11 -16.71
N PHE A 366 -25.34 -16.46 -15.87
CA PHE A 366 -25.55 -17.14 -14.59
C PHE A 366 -25.22 -16.27 -13.36
N THR A 367 -24.81 -15.02 -13.57
CA THR A 367 -24.50 -14.08 -12.51
C THR A 367 -24.85 -12.65 -12.89
N ARG A 368 -25.02 -11.79 -11.91
CA ARG A 368 -25.25 -10.36 -12.08
C ARG A 368 -24.15 -9.59 -11.37
N GLY A 369 -23.58 -8.62 -12.08
CA GLY A 369 -22.59 -7.71 -11.51
C GLY A 369 -23.19 -6.73 -10.50
N LYS A 370 -22.33 -5.97 -9.85
CA LYS A 370 -22.67 -4.89 -8.93
C LYS A 370 -22.45 -3.54 -9.57
N ASP A 371 -23.25 -2.55 -9.15
CA ASP A 371 -23.07 -1.15 -9.51
C ASP A 371 -22.54 -0.39 -8.28
N PHE A 372 -21.47 0.38 -8.48
CA PHE A 372 -20.78 1.12 -7.44
C PHE A 372 -20.83 2.61 -7.72
N TYR A 373 -21.25 3.40 -6.72
CA TYR A 373 -21.36 4.84 -6.79
C TYR A 373 -20.66 5.48 -5.59
N ALA A 374 -19.93 6.57 -5.82
CA ALA A 374 -19.40 7.38 -4.73
C ALA A 374 -19.42 8.87 -5.06
N LEU A 375 -19.73 9.68 -4.05
CA LEU A 375 -19.70 11.14 -4.10
C LEU A 375 -18.85 11.66 -2.95
N ARG A 376 -17.91 12.53 -3.25
CA ARG A 376 -17.03 13.18 -2.28
C ARG A 376 -17.08 14.69 -2.43
N SER A 377 -17.24 15.40 -1.30
CA SER A 377 -17.07 16.86 -1.24
C SER A 377 -16.22 17.20 -0.02
N LYS A 378 -15.17 17.97 -0.21
CA LYS A 378 -14.29 18.44 0.87
C LYS A 378 -14.12 19.94 0.78
N ASN A 379 -14.36 20.64 1.87
CA ASN A 379 -14.21 22.09 1.99
C ASN A 379 -13.12 22.42 3.00
N LYS A 380 -12.30 23.44 2.72
CA LYS A 380 -11.28 23.94 3.60
C LYS A 380 -11.55 25.40 3.99
N VAL A 381 -11.49 25.69 5.29
CA VAL A 381 -11.61 27.03 5.86
C VAL A 381 -10.48 27.26 6.86
N GLY A 382 -9.45 27.98 6.44
CA GLY A 382 -8.24 28.20 7.23
C GLY A 382 -7.54 26.88 7.56
N SER A 383 -7.38 26.59 8.86
CA SER A 383 -6.77 25.35 9.38
C SER A 383 -7.74 24.18 9.56
N LYS A 384 -8.99 24.34 9.13
CA LYS A 384 -10.05 23.32 9.28
C LYS A 384 -10.47 22.80 7.92
N SER A 385 -10.68 21.50 7.82
CA SER A 385 -11.26 20.82 6.65
C SER A 385 -12.49 20.05 7.06
N PHE A 386 -13.55 20.15 6.28
CA PHE A 386 -14.82 19.44 6.45
C PHE A 386 -15.10 18.63 5.21
N GLY A 387 -15.43 17.37 5.37
CA GLY A 387 -15.75 16.48 4.28
C GLY A 387 -17.09 15.80 4.41
N TYR A 388 -17.72 15.53 3.27
CA TYR A 388 -18.85 14.62 3.15
C TYR A 388 -18.51 13.57 2.11
N PHE A 389 -18.79 12.31 2.42
CA PHE A 389 -18.50 11.17 1.58
C PHE A 389 -19.70 10.22 1.59
N LEU A 390 -20.24 9.94 0.42
CA LEU A 390 -21.33 8.98 0.20
C LEU A 390 -20.81 7.84 -0.65
N THR A 391 -21.10 6.61 -0.28
CA THR A 391 -21.00 5.44 -1.16
C THR A 391 -22.35 4.73 -1.24
N HIS A 392 -22.67 4.18 -2.42
CA HIS A 392 -23.85 3.39 -2.66
C HIS A 392 -23.51 2.22 -3.58
N VAL A 393 -23.96 1.03 -3.21
CA VAL A 393 -23.75 -0.22 -3.97
C VAL A 393 -25.10 -0.87 -4.21
N VAL A 394 -25.33 -1.31 -5.45
CA VAL A 394 -26.46 -2.15 -5.80
C VAL A 394 -25.92 -3.51 -6.23
N ASN A 395 -26.28 -4.55 -5.51
CA ASN A 395 -26.01 -5.93 -5.89
C ASN A 395 -27.16 -6.44 -6.75
N ASN A 396 -26.97 -6.47 -8.07
CA ASN A 396 -28.03 -6.84 -9.01
C ASN A 396 -28.36 -8.36 -8.98
N PHE A 397 -27.55 -9.17 -8.32
CA PHE A 397 -27.84 -10.59 -8.12
C PHE A 397 -28.81 -10.85 -6.96
N THR A 398 -28.62 -10.19 -5.81
CA THR A 398 -29.47 -10.30 -4.62
C THR A 398 -30.52 -9.20 -4.52
N ASN A 399 -30.44 -8.15 -5.36
CA ASN A 399 -31.20 -6.90 -5.28
C ASN A 399 -30.96 -6.09 -4.00
N GLU A 400 -29.93 -6.41 -3.24
CA GLU A 400 -29.56 -5.68 -2.02
C GLU A 400 -28.92 -4.32 -2.36
N LYS A 401 -29.20 -3.34 -1.50
CA LYS A 401 -28.62 -1.99 -1.57
C LYS A 401 -27.89 -1.68 -0.27
N ALA A 402 -26.68 -1.14 -0.39
CA ALA A 402 -25.90 -0.68 0.75
C ALA A 402 -25.48 0.77 0.54
N THR A 403 -25.73 1.61 1.53
CA THR A 403 -25.37 3.03 1.52
C THR A 403 -24.54 3.37 2.75
N VAL A 404 -23.45 4.12 2.55
CA VAL A 404 -22.64 4.62 3.67
C VAL A 404 -22.44 6.12 3.51
N ASN A 405 -22.70 6.87 4.60
CA ASN A 405 -22.43 8.30 4.69
C ASN A 405 -21.32 8.54 5.71
N VAL A 406 -20.40 9.43 5.38
CA VAL A 406 -19.31 9.83 6.27
C VAL A 406 -19.19 11.35 6.29
N PHE A 407 -19.12 11.92 7.49
CA PHE A 407 -18.70 13.31 7.72
C PHE A 407 -17.33 13.30 8.39
N ASP A 408 -16.35 13.87 7.73
CA ASP A 408 -14.98 13.94 8.25
C ASP A 408 -14.58 15.39 8.57
N TYR A 409 -13.82 15.52 9.63
CA TYR A 409 -13.30 16.79 10.12
C TYR A 409 -11.83 16.66 10.46
N VAL A 410 -11.02 17.58 9.94
CA VAL A 410 -9.59 17.70 10.27
C VAL A 410 -9.32 19.12 10.75
N HIS A 411 -8.65 19.26 11.88
CA HIS A 411 -8.25 20.55 12.44
C HIS A 411 -6.75 20.55 12.77
N ILE A 412 -5.98 21.30 11.99
CA ILE A 412 -4.57 21.61 12.29
C ILE A 412 -4.58 22.80 13.25
N LYS A 413 -4.71 22.50 14.57
CA LYS A 413 -4.82 23.54 15.59
C LYS A 413 -3.53 24.36 15.75
N SER A 414 -2.38 23.71 15.55
CA SER A 414 -1.05 24.32 15.54
C SER A 414 -0.05 23.41 14.82
N ASP A 415 1.18 23.85 14.64
CA ASP A 415 2.30 23.02 14.16
C ASP A 415 2.53 21.75 15.00
N GLN A 416 1.98 21.72 16.20
CA GLN A 416 2.18 20.64 17.18
C GLN A 416 0.96 19.73 17.33
N LEU A 417 -0.27 20.20 17.05
CA LEU A 417 -1.51 19.48 17.35
C LEU A 417 -2.44 19.41 16.14
N THR A 418 -2.74 18.19 15.73
CA THR A 418 -3.76 17.89 14.72
C THR A 418 -4.83 16.96 15.30
N LEU A 419 -6.09 17.27 15.00
CA LEU A 419 -7.28 16.52 15.40
C LEU A 419 -7.98 15.97 14.15
N TYR A 420 -8.47 14.76 14.23
CA TYR A 420 -9.23 14.07 13.18
C TYR A 420 -10.50 13.49 13.80
N THR A 421 -11.63 13.65 13.14
CA THR A 421 -12.90 13.07 13.58
C THR A 421 -13.72 12.65 12.37
N ASP A 422 -14.23 11.43 12.37
CA ASP A 422 -15.09 10.87 11.34
C ASP A 422 -16.36 10.37 12.02
N VAL A 423 -17.52 10.76 11.48
CA VAL A 423 -18.85 10.28 11.88
C VAL A 423 -19.42 9.52 10.68
N LEU A 424 -19.81 8.28 10.89
CA LEU A 424 -20.24 7.38 9.84
C LEU A 424 -21.65 6.84 10.13
N SER A 425 -22.41 6.63 9.07
CA SER A 425 -23.64 5.82 9.13
C SER A 425 -23.70 4.88 7.96
N SER A 426 -24.21 3.69 8.17
CA SER A 426 -24.50 2.70 7.14
C SER A 426 -25.98 2.34 7.14
N GLU A 427 -26.50 1.99 5.97
CA GLU A 427 -27.84 1.45 5.78
C GLU A 427 -27.75 0.31 4.75
N LYS A 428 -28.23 -0.86 5.13
CA LYS A 428 -28.32 -2.04 4.27
C LYS A 428 -29.58 -2.83 4.59
N GLU A 429 -30.47 -3.01 3.61
CA GLU A 429 -31.71 -3.79 3.76
C GLU A 429 -32.61 -3.36 4.95
N GLY A 430 -32.65 -2.05 5.23
CA GLY A 430 -33.43 -1.49 6.34
C GLY A 430 -32.73 -1.56 7.70
N GLU A 431 -31.57 -2.17 7.81
CA GLU A 431 -30.73 -2.12 9.01
C GLU A 431 -29.79 -0.91 8.93
N SER A 432 -29.73 -0.12 9.98
CA SER A 432 -28.90 1.06 10.09
C SER A 432 -27.88 0.91 11.20
N GLY A 433 -26.63 1.31 10.92
CA GLY A 433 -25.57 1.29 11.92
C GLY A 433 -24.79 2.61 11.97
N PHE A 434 -24.23 2.91 13.14
CA PHE A 434 -23.48 4.12 13.42
C PHE A 434 -22.00 3.81 13.68
N GLY A 435 -21.14 4.77 13.29
CA GLY A 435 -19.72 4.73 13.55
C GLY A 435 -19.15 6.09 13.93
N LEU A 436 -18.21 6.10 14.85
CA LEU A 436 -17.45 7.28 15.27
C LEU A 436 -15.98 6.93 15.39
N ARG A 437 -15.12 7.81 14.85
CA ARG A 437 -13.69 7.77 15.07
C ARG A 437 -13.19 9.16 15.44
N SER A 438 -12.36 9.25 16.46
CA SER A 438 -11.62 10.47 16.79
C SER A 438 -10.18 10.15 17.11
N GLN A 439 -9.28 11.00 16.67
CA GLN A 439 -7.84 10.85 16.92
C GLN A 439 -7.19 12.20 17.10
N PHE A 440 -6.18 12.26 17.97
CA PHE A 440 -5.25 13.39 18.00
C PHE A 440 -3.82 12.94 17.84
N VAL A 441 -3.01 13.82 17.28
CA VAL A 441 -1.55 13.69 17.23
C VAL A 441 -0.96 14.98 17.77
N TYR A 442 -0.18 14.87 18.84
CA TYR A 442 0.51 15.97 19.49
C TYR A 442 2.01 15.74 19.46
N GLN A 443 2.74 16.62 18.80
CA GLN A 443 4.19 16.60 18.64
C GLN A 443 4.80 17.93 19.11
N PRO A 444 5.02 18.11 20.44
CA PRO A 444 5.48 19.36 21.01
C PRO A 444 6.87 19.79 20.52
N ASN A 445 7.68 18.82 20.15
CA ASN A 445 9.01 19.01 19.57
C ASN A 445 9.36 17.81 18.67
N PRO A 446 10.46 17.83 17.91
CA PRO A 446 10.88 16.77 17.01
C PRO A 446 11.07 15.39 17.67
N PHE A 447 11.35 15.37 18.97
CA PHE A 447 11.78 14.19 19.72
C PHE A 447 10.66 13.52 20.51
N ARG A 448 9.51 14.17 20.65
CA ARG A 448 8.38 13.65 21.43
C ARG A 448 7.11 13.70 20.61
N ARG A 449 6.44 12.57 20.51
CA ARG A 449 5.12 12.44 19.90
C ARG A 449 4.18 11.74 20.87
N LYS A 450 2.96 12.25 20.97
CA LYS A 450 1.86 11.61 21.68
C LYS A 450 0.68 11.48 20.75
N SER A 451 -0.05 10.41 20.85
CA SER A 451 -1.28 10.18 20.07
C SER A 451 -2.34 9.54 20.93
N GLY A 452 -3.60 9.80 20.60
CA GLY A 452 -4.72 9.10 21.17
C GLY A 452 -5.76 8.81 20.11
N SER A 453 -6.46 7.70 20.25
CA SER A 453 -7.53 7.28 19.35
C SER A 453 -8.71 6.73 20.12
N LEU A 454 -9.91 7.05 19.63
CA LEU A 454 -11.18 6.51 20.06
C LEU A 454 -11.94 6.04 18.84
N VAL A 455 -12.44 4.81 18.86
CA VAL A 455 -13.29 4.24 17.81
C VAL A 455 -14.51 3.61 18.45
N TYR A 456 -15.65 3.83 17.83
CA TYR A 456 -16.90 3.18 18.17
C TYR A 456 -17.62 2.77 16.88
N PHE A 457 -17.89 1.50 16.71
CA PHE A 457 -18.72 0.98 15.62
C PHE A 457 -19.77 0.06 16.20
N GLU A 458 -21.03 0.34 15.89
CA GLU A 458 -22.15 -0.53 16.24
C GLU A 458 -22.05 -1.89 15.57
N ASP A 459 -22.76 -2.87 16.09
CA ASP A 459 -22.82 -4.21 15.51
C ASP A 459 -23.44 -4.20 14.11
N ASP A 460 -24.50 -3.41 13.93
CA ASP A 460 -25.19 -3.24 12.64
C ASP A 460 -24.46 -2.30 11.68
N PHE A 461 -23.31 -1.73 12.06
CA PHE A 461 -22.53 -0.91 11.16
C PHE A 461 -21.86 -1.77 10.07
N LYS A 462 -22.27 -1.59 8.80
CA LYS A 462 -21.82 -2.36 7.63
C LYS A 462 -21.15 -1.44 6.61
N LEU A 463 -19.88 -1.72 6.29
CA LEU A 463 -19.08 -0.93 5.35
C LEU A 463 -18.56 -1.78 4.17
N ASN A 464 -18.54 -3.11 4.31
CA ASN A 464 -17.77 -4.01 3.44
C ASN A 464 -18.36 -4.23 2.05
N ASP A 465 -19.52 -3.65 1.71
CA ASP A 465 -20.08 -3.75 0.35
C ASP A 465 -19.22 -2.97 -0.68
N PHE A 466 -18.72 -1.79 -0.31
CA PHE A 466 -17.75 -1.03 -1.11
C PHE A 466 -16.44 -0.77 -0.38
N GLY A 467 -16.47 -0.74 0.93
CA GLY A 467 -15.34 -0.40 1.77
C GLY A 467 -14.62 -1.62 2.34
N TYR A 468 -13.80 -1.35 3.32
CA TYR A 468 -13.15 -2.32 4.19
C TYR A 468 -13.33 -1.89 5.63
N LEU A 469 -13.82 -2.77 6.49
CA LEU A 469 -13.94 -2.60 7.93
C LEU A 469 -13.25 -3.78 8.60
N LYS A 470 -12.27 -3.50 9.45
CA LYS A 470 -11.53 -4.54 10.17
C LYS A 470 -12.42 -5.30 11.14
N LYS A 471 -13.30 -4.59 11.83
CA LYS A 471 -14.24 -5.12 12.84
C LYS A 471 -15.37 -4.11 13.05
N ASN A 472 -16.61 -4.56 13.09
CA ASN A 472 -17.75 -3.84 13.69
C ASN A 472 -17.96 -4.32 15.12
N ASP A 473 -19.02 -3.90 15.80
CA ASP A 473 -19.25 -4.19 17.20
C ASP A 473 -17.97 -3.92 18.01
N TRP A 474 -17.51 -2.66 17.96
CA TRP A 474 -16.18 -2.33 18.43
C TRP A 474 -16.09 -0.99 19.13
N PHE A 475 -15.66 -1.02 20.37
CA PHE A 475 -15.13 0.13 21.09
C PHE A 475 -13.64 -0.03 21.24
N HIS A 476 -12.88 1.01 20.89
CA HIS A 476 -11.44 1.06 21.05
C HIS A 476 -11.01 2.38 21.67
N PHE A 477 -10.10 2.31 22.62
CA PHE A 477 -9.36 3.44 23.16
C PHE A 477 -7.87 3.13 23.17
N GLY A 478 -7.08 4.00 22.53
CA GLY A 478 -5.63 3.84 22.42
C GLY A 478 -4.89 5.10 22.81
N LEU A 479 -3.75 4.96 23.47
CA LEU A 479 -2.77 6.02 23.75
C LEU A 479 -1.39 5.57 23.32
N GLY A 480 -0.66 6.46 22.64
CA GLY A 480 0.72 6.21 22.21
C GLY A 480 1.65 7.35 22.63
N SER A 481 2.88 7.01 22.94
CA SER A 481 3.95 7.97 23.26
C SER A 481 5.26 7.51 22.67
N ASP A 482 5.88 8.34 21.84
CA ASP A 482 7.21 8.12 21.27
C ASP A 482 8.21 9.14 21.82
N PHE A 483 9.41 8.68 22.14
CA PHE A 483 10.54 9.50 22.48
C PHE A 483 11.76 9.09 21.65
N THR A 484 12.37 10.07 20.94
CA THR A 484 13.57 9.87 20.12
C THR A 484 14.74 10.65 20.73
N LYS A 485 15.91 10.04 20.81
CA LYS A 485 17.17 10.69 21.18
C LYS A 485 18.15 10.55 20.02
N VAL A 486 18.80 11.64 19.64
CA VAL A 486 19.82 11.72 18.57
C VAL A 486 21.14 12.35 19.05
N ASP A 487 21.13 12.93 20.22
CA ASP A 487 22.31 13.55 20.82
C ASP A 487 23.06 12.51 21.67
N PHE A 488 24.08 11.86 21.09
CA PHE A 488 24.96 10.89 21.71
C PHE A 488 26.41 11.36 21.63
N GLU A 489 27.22 10.93 22.59
CA GLU A 489 28.67 11.17 22.59
C GLU A 489 29.29 10.65 21.28
N GLU A 490 30.37 11.28 20.82
CA GLU A 490 31.05 10.94 19.58
C GLU A 490 31.56 9.50 19.58
N SER A 491 31.98 8.99 20.76
CA SER A 491 32.41 7.62 21.00
C SER A 491 31.29 6.58 20.88
N SER A 492 30.04 6.98 21.01
CA SER A 492 28.88 6.08 20.92
C SER A 492 28.71 5.51 19.52
N GLN A 493 28.44 4.21 19.42
CA GLN A 493 28.04 3.56 18.15
C GLN A 493 26.57 3.84 17.80
N ILE A 494 25.76 4.31 18.77
CA ILE A 494 24.34 4.61 18.55
C ILE A 494 24.23 5.99 17.89
N LYS A 495 23.53 6.03 16.74
CA LYS A 495 23.19 7.24 16.00
C LYS A 495 21.83 7.81 16.43
N GLU A 496 20.86 6.93 16.65
CA GLU A 496 19.51 7.27 17.09
C GLU A 496 18.93 6.18 17.97
N ARG A 497 18.19 6.57 19.01
CA ARG A 497 17.37 5.67 19.83
C ARG A 497 15.94 6.18 19.90
N LYS A 498 14.97 5.33 19.57
CA LYS A 498 13.55 5.59 19.77
C LYS A 498 12.97 4.65 20.83
N ILE A 499 12.13 5.18 21.72
CA ILE A 499 11.34 4.42 22.69
C ILE A 499 9.88 4.74 22.41
N GLY A 500 9.08 3.70 22.11
CA GLY A 500 7.64 3.75 21.91
C GLY A 500 6.92 3.04 23.04
N THR A 501 5.80 3.61 23.49
CA THR A 501 4.88 2.98 24.46
C THR A 501 3.48 3.13 23.96
N ASP A 502 2.74 2.03 23.87
CA ASP A 502 1.35 2.00 23.44
C ASP A 502 0.49 1.31 24.52
N PHE A 503 -0.66 1.89 24.79
CA PHE A 503 -1.75 1.34 25.59
C PHE A 503 -2.98 1.18 24.72
N ASN A 504 -3.60 0.00 24.72
CA ASN A 504 -4.82 -0.28 23.97
C ASN A 504 -5.85 -0.98 24.88
N TYR A 505 -7.07 -0.48 24.81
CA TYR A 505 -8.27 -1.09 25.36
C TYR A 505 -9.28 -1.31 24.23
N ASP A 506 -9.78 -2.52 24.12
CA ASP A 506 -10.78 -2.92 23.14
C ASP A 506 -11.94 -3.66 23.84
N SER A 507 -13.17 -3.41 23.40
CA SER A 507 -14.36 -4.19 23.80
C SER A 507 -15.33 -4.31 22.62
N ASP A 508 -16.32 -5.18 22.74
CA ASP A 508 -17.55 -5.04 21.96
C ASP A 508 -18.44 -3.93 22.53
N THR A 509 -19.55 -3.64 21.85
CA THR A 509 -20.52 -2.61 22.28
C THR A 509 -21.37 -3.08 23.48
N SER A 510 -21.42 -4.37 23.77
CA SER A 510 -22.05 -4.98 24.95
C SER A 510 -21.16 -4.93 26.19
N GLY A 511 -19.93 -4.42 26.09
CA GLY A 511 -18.98 -4.27 27.20
C GLY A 511 -18.12 -5.51 27.50
N ASN A 512 -18.06 -6.49 26.57
CA ASN A 512 -17.12 -7.60 26.70
C ASN A 512 -15.72 -7.12 26.32
N SER A 513 -14.85 -6.91 27.31
CA SER A 513 -13.49 -6.39 27.07
C SER A 513 -12.51 -7.46 26.60
N ASN A 514 -11.82 -7.15 25.53
CA ASN A 514 -10.62 -7.90 25.13
C ASN A 514 -9.48 -7.67 26.15
N PRO A 515 -8.42 -8.49 26.13
CA PRO A 515 -7.23 -8.22 26.92
C PRO A 515 -6.71 -6.79 26.72
N ILE A 516 -6.47 -6.06 27.82
CA ILE A 516 -5.79 -4.77 27.78
C ILE A 516 -4.35 -5.02 27.36
N GLN A 517 -3.85 -4.24 26.39
CA GLN A 517 -2.51 -4.38 25.86
C GLN A 517 -1.65 -3.18 26.23
N ILE A 518 -0.44 -3.47 26.73
CA ILE A 518 0.63 -2.51 26.93
C ILE A 518 1.83 -3.02 26.15
N ARG A 519 2.29 -2.21 25.19
CA ARG A 519 3.46 -2.51 24.38
C ARG A 519 4.54 -1.48 24.63
N GLN A 520 5.78 -1.96 24.74
CA GLN A 520 6.96 -1.12 24.76
C GLN A 520 7.94 -1.56 23.69
N GLU A 521 8.49 -0.59 22.97
CA GLU A 521 9.41 -0.80 21.88
C GLU A 521 10.65 0.06 22.03
N TYR A 522 11.82 -0.53 21.80
CA TYR A 522 13.12 0.12 21.79
C TYR A 522 13.77 -0.09 20.43
N ASN A 523 14.00 0.99 19.69
CA ASN A 523 14.70 0.96 18.41
C ASN A 523 16.04 1.66 18.54
N PHE A 524 17.10 1.02 18.04
CA PHE A 524 18.46 1.54 17.99
C PHE A 524 18.94 1.54 16.54
N ASN A 525 19.30 2.70 16.03
CA ASN A 525 20.00 2.85 14.75
C ASN A 525 21.47 3.15 15.03
N TYR A 526 22.37 2.39 14.42
CA TYR A 526 23.81 2.48 14.66
C TYR A 526 24.51 3.31 13.57
N LYS A 527 25.72 3.82 13.87
CA LYS A 527 26.54 4.59 12.92
C LYS A 527 26.98 3.74 11.71
N ASN A 528 27.12 2.42 11.88
CA ASN A 528 27.40 1.46 10.80
C ASN A 528 26.18 1.12 9.95
N THR A 529 25.07 1.84 10.11
CA THR A 529 23.79 1.69 9.40
C THR A 529 22.98 0.43 9.75
N SER A 530 23.43 -0.44 10.66
CA SER A 530 22.59 -1.51 11.17
C SER A 530 21.50 -0.98 12.09
N SER A 531 20.43 -1.73 12.27
CA SER A 531 19.39 -1.43 13.26
C SER A 531 19.09 -2.63 14.15
N PHE A 532 18.68 -2.35 15.37
CA PHE A 532 18.21 -3.35 16.32
C PHE A 532 16.96 -2.87 17.03
N GLN A 533 15.94 -3.71 17.05
CA GLN A 533 14.70 -3.45 17.77
C GLN A 533 14.44 -4.54 18.79
N ALA A 534 14.06 -4.13 19.99
CA ALA A 534 13.53 -5.02 21.01
C ALA A 534 12.15 -4.53 21.44
N SER A 535 11.19 -5.42 21.57
CA SER A 535 9.87 -5.07 22.09
C SER A 535 9.32 -6.13 23.02
N TRP A 536 8.51 -5.70 23.96
CA TRP A 536 7.66 -6.58 24.74
C TRP A 536 6.21 -6.11 24.69
N ASP A 537 5.30 -7.06 24.83
CA ASP A 537 3.87 -6.85 24.75
C ASP A 537 3.21 -7.64 25.89
N PHE A 538 2.62 -6.93 26.84
CA PHE A 538 1.86 -7.50 27.95
C PHE A 538 0.38 -7.38 27.68
N LYS A 539 -0.35 -8.50 27.79
CA LYS A 539 -1.80 -8.56 27.70
C LYS A 539 -2.39 -9.11 28.98
N THR A 540 -3.40 -8.44 29.52
CA THR A 540 -4.17 -8.96 30.65
C THR A 540 -5.03 -10.13 30.21
N SER A 541 -5.67 -10.82 31.17
CA SER A 541 -6.83 -11.66 30.84
C SER A 541 -7.95 -10.82 30.29
N GLY A 542 -8.82 -11.41 29.44
CA GLY A 542 -9.92 -10.74 28.80
C GLY A 542 -10.83 -11.72 28.05
N LYS A 543 -11.63 -11.20 27.12
CA LYS A 543 -12.56 -11.99 26.30
C LYS A 543 -12.17 -11.88 24.84
N ASN A 544 -12.19 -13.00 24.11
CA ASN A 544 -12.07 -12.99 22.66
C ASN A 544 -13.47 -13.04 22.05
N THR A 545 -13.97 -11.88 21.64
CA THR A 545 -15.33 -11.69 21.11
C THR A 545 -15.44 -11.99 19.61
N THR A 546 -14.34 -12.36 18.94
CA THR A 546 -14.32 -12.63 17.49
C THR A 546 -14.22 -14.10 17.14
N ILE A 547 -13.67 -14.93 18.02
CA ILE A 547 -13.38 -16.32 17.69
C ILE A 547 -14.64 -17.15 17.47
N THR A 548 -15.73 -16.87 18.20
CA THR A 548 -17.02 -17.55 18.09
C THR A 548 -17.87 -17.06 16.91
N ARG A 549 -17.31 -16.27 16.00
CA ARG A 549 -17.99 -15.75 14.80
C ARG A 549 -19.30 -15.02 15.10
N LYS A 550 -19.36 -14.28 16.22
CA LYS A 550 -20.54 -13.54 16.72
C LYS A 550 -21.74 -14.45 17.03
N ASN A 551 -21.49 -15.63 17.53
CA ASN A 551 -22.56 -16.48 18.02
C ASN A 551 -23.31 -15.78 19.17
N ILE A 552 -24.63 -15.65 19.06
CA ILE A 552 -25.48 -14.93 20.04
C ILE A 552 -25.47 -15.62 21.41
N ASP A 553 -25.53 -16.94 21.43
CA ASP A 553 -25.59 -17.73 22.65
C ASP A 553 -24.20 -17.88 23.31
N TYR A 554 -23.13 -17.77 22.52
CA TYR A 554 -21.73 -17.95 22.95
C TYR A 554 -20.85 -16.80 22.42
N PRO A 555 -21.02 -15.58 22.96
CA PRO A 555 -20.49 -14.38 22.31
C PRO A 555 -18.97 -14.22 22.43
N PHE A 556 -18.31 -14.99 23.29
CA PHE A 556 -16.86 -14.88 23.50
C PHE A 556 -16.25 -16.15 24.11
N VAL A 557 -14.92 -16.24 24.01
CA VAL A 557 -14.08 -17.16 24.76
C VAL A 557 -13.19 -16.35 25.73
N LYS A 558 -13.02 -16.81 26.97
CA LYS A 558 -12.09 -16.20 27.92
C LYS A 558 -10.66 -16.47 27.52
N ASN A 559 -9.89 -15.39 27.32
CA ASN A 559 -8.46 -15.46 27.12
C ASN A 559 -7.73 -15.18 28.43
N LYS A 560 -6.65 -15.90 28.67
CA LYS A 560 -5.72 -15.58 29.74
C LYS A 560 -4.72 -14.53 29.31
N GLY A 561 -4.01 -13.95 30.28
CA GLY A 561 -2.97 -12.97 30.01
C GLY A 561 -1.78 -13.61 29.28
N SER A 562 -1.07 -12.80 28.51
CA SER A 562 0.14 -13.23 27.82
C SER A 562 1.25 -12.18 27.90
N LEU A 563 2.49 -12.67 27.77
CA LEU A 563 3.67 -11.84 27.65
C LEU A 563 4.46 -12.28 26.43
N SER A 564 4.74 -11.36 25.52
CA SER A 564 5.55 -11.63 24.35
C SER A 564 6.79 -10.75 24.29
N PHE A 565 7.85 -11.28 23.69
CA PHE A 565 9.11 -10.60 23.40
C PHE A 565 9.44 -10.78 21.94
N ASN A 566 9.90 -9.69 21.30
CA ASN A 566 10.38 -9.74 19.92
C ASN A 566 11.72 -9.01 19.83
N LEU A 567 12.62 -9.59 19.04
CA LEU A 567 13.91 -9.03 18.68
C LEU A 567 14.02 -9.01 17.17
N ASP A 568 14.38 -7.86 16.61
CA ASP A 568 14.61 -7.64 15.20
C ASP A 568 15.99 -7.06 14.99
N TYR A 569 16.69 -7.52 13.97
CA TYR A 569 17.96 -6.96 13.55
C TYR A 569 17.98 -6.81 12.03
N GLU A 570 18.49 -5.67 11.58
CA GLU A 570 18.79 -5.41 10.17
C GLU A 570 20.26 -5.13 9.99
N SER A 571 20.90 -5.80 9.03
CA SER A 571 22.30 -5.58 8.70
C SER A 571 22.54 -4.21 8.07
N PRO A 572 23.77 -3.72 8.01
CA PRO A 572 24.13 -2.60 7.16
C PRO A 572 23.69 -2.82 5.71
N SER A 573 23.25 -1.75 5.04
CA SER A 573 22.75 -1.78 3.67
C SER A 573 23.79 -1.42 2.60
N TYR A 574 25.06 -1.64 2.88
CA TYR A 574 26.13 -1.47 1.92
C TYR A 574 26.80 -2.81 1.58
N GLY A 575 27.22 -2.95 0.33
CA GLY A 575 27.80 -4.19 -0.20
C GLY A 575 26.80 -5.00 -1.01
N LYS A 576 27.14 -6.27 -1.26
CA LYS A 576 26.32 -7.16 -2.11
C LYS A 576 25.25 -7.92 -1.35
N TRP A 577 25.24 -7.85 -0.02
CA TRP A 577 24.35 -8.60 0.83
C TRP A 577 23.68 -7.68 1.84
N GLU A 578 22.37 -7.84 1.98
CA GLU A 578 21.56 -7.33 3.10
C GLU A 578 20.84 -8.52 3.73
N TYR A 579 20.72 -8.52 5.03
CA TYR A 579 19.95 -9.54 5.74
C TYR A 579 19.27 -8.95 6.96
N ASP A 580 18.13 -9.51 7.28
CA ASP A 580 17.41 -9.25 8.52
C ASP A 580 17.02 -10.57 9.18
N TRP A 581 16.90 -10.53 10.49
CA TRP A 581 16.28 -11.61 11.24
C TRP A 581 15.34 -11.07 12.30
N ARG A 582 14.31 -11.87 12.59
CA ARG A 582 13.35 -11.62 13.66
C ARG A 582 13.17 -12.87 14.48
N LEU A 583 13.21 -12.74 15.82
CA LEU A 583 12.88 -13.77 16.77
C LEU A 583 11.71 -13.28 17.62
N GLY A 584 10.75 -14.14 17.87
CA GLY A 584 9.60 -13.85 18.73
C GLY A 584 9.31 -15.02 19.65
N TYR A 585 8.92 -14.69 20.86
CA TYR A 585 8.49 -15.63 21.89
C TYR A 585 7.28 -15.06 22.62
N GLU A 586 6.24 -15.86 22.78
CA GLU A 586 5.05 -15.52 23.55
C GLU A 586 4.72 -16.67 24.50
N THR A 587 4.41 -16.36 25.73
CA THR A 587 3.94 -17.31 26.74
C THR A 587 2.61 -16.85 27.31
N ALA A 588 1.71 -17.79 27.52
CA ALA A 588 0.41 -17.57 28.16
C ALA A 588 -0.03 -18.86 28.89
N ASP A 589 -1.04 -18.76 29.73
CA ASP A 589 -1.66 -19.94 30.32
C ASP A 589 -2.40 -20.77 29.27
N LYS A 590 -2.38 -22.11 29.41
CA LYS A 590 -3.09 -23.03 28.50
C LYS A 590 -4.60 -22.89 28.59
N TYR A 591 -5.27 -23.05 27.45
CA TYR A 591 -6.73 -23.03 27.40
C TYR A 591 -7.35 -24.22 28.12
N LYS A 592 -6.76 -25.38 27.99
CA LYS A 592 -7.28 -26.65 28.50
C LYS A 592 -7.30 -26.73 30.04
N THR A 593 -6.30 -26.16 30.70
CA THR A 593 -6.18 -26.22 32.16
C THR A 593 -5.80 -24.87 32.74
N TRP A 594 -6.60 -24.37 33.68
CA TRP A 594 -6.38 -23.10 34.35
C TRP A 594 -5.16 -23.09 35.29
N ASN A 595 -4.50 -24.24 35.49
CA ASN A 595 -3.37 -24.46 36.39
C ASN A 595 -2.13 -25.07 35.72
N SER A 596 -1.96 -24.92 34.41
CA SER A 596 -0.85 -25.57 33.72
C SER A 596 0.33 -24.63 33.45
N ASN A 597 1.43 -25.23 33.02
CA ASN A 597 2.73 -24.56 32.79
C ASN A 597 2.75 -23.57 31.59
N GLY A 598 1.59 -23.12 31.11
CA GLY A 598 1.49 -22.17 30.03
C GLY A 598 1.74 -22.76 28.63
N TYR A 599 1.26 -22.09 27.58
CA TYR A 599 1.61 -22.42 26.21
C TYR A 599 2.70 -21.50 25.67
N GLU A 600 3.37 -21.96 24.63
CA GLU A 600 4.45 -21.23 24.00
C GLU A 600 4.17 -21.02 22.50
N ARG A 601 4.38 -19.79 22.05
CA ARG A 601 4.47 -19.47 20.62
C ARG A 601 5.89 -19.03 20.33
N LYS A 602 6.54 -19.67 19.37
CA LYS A 602 7.88 -19.33 18.89
C LYS A 602 7.80 -18.89 17.43
N PHE A 603 8.56 -17.88 17.10
CA PHE A 603 8.62 -17.34 15.76
C PHE A 603 10.07 -17.03 15.41
N ALA A 604 10.49 -17.45 14.23
CA ALA A 604 11.76 -17.08 13.65
C ALA A 604 11.61 -16.72 12.17
N LYS A 605 12.24 -15.63 11.75
CA LYS A 605 12.35 -15.19 10.38
C LYS A 605 13.81 -14.87 10.07
N VAL A 606 14.27 -15.29 8.89
CA VAL A 606 15.50 -14.80 8.26
C VAL A 606 15.16 -14.41 6.86
N ALA A 607 15.53 -13.20 6.47
CA ALA A 607 15.35 -12.71 5.11
C ALA A 607 16.59 -11.93 4.66
N GLY A 608 16.70 -11.68 3.37
CA GLY A 608 17.78 -10.86 2.83
C GLY A 608 17.71 -10.71 1.33
N SER A 609 18.65 -9.92 0.84
CA SER A 609 18.82 -9.62 -0.59
C SER A 609 20.27 -9.77 -1.00
N PHE A 610 20.46 -10.30 -2.18
CA PHE A 610 21.78 -10.43 -2.81
C PHE A 610 21.83 -9.66 -4.13
N TYR A 611 22.81 -8.79 -4.27
CA TYR A 611 23.04 -7.92 -5.44
C TYR A 611 24.38 -8.30 -6.09
N PRO A 612 24.44 -9.34 -6.95
CA PRO A 612 25.67 -9.72 -7.64
C PRO A 612 26.20 -8.60 -8.54
N ILE A 613 25.28 -7.88 -9.17
CA ILE A 613 25.48 -6.68 -10.00
C ILE A 613 24.35 -5.68 -9.71
N ASP A 614 24.54 -4.41 -10.05
CA ASP A 614 23.57 -3.33 -9.80
C ASP A 614 22.20 -3.60 -10.43
N ASP A 615 22.14 -4.29 -11.56
CA ASP A 615 20.95 -4.58 -12.35
C ASP A 615 20.19 -5.83 -11.89
N PHE A 616 20.65 -6.54 -10.87
CA PHE A 616 20.07 -7.82 -10.44
C PHE A 616 19.95 -7.91 -8.92
N LYS A 617 18.75 -8.23 -8.44
CA LYS A 617 18.43 -8.48 -7.03
C LYS A 617 17.81 -9.86 -6.88
N LEU A 618 18.32 -10.66 -5.96
CA LEU A 618 17.70 -11.89 -5.50
C LEU A 618 17.34 -11.73 -4.02
N GLY A 619 16.05 -11.74 -3.73
CA GLY A 619 15.52 -11.70 -2.35
C GLY A 619 15.09 -13.09 -1.88
N TYR A 620 15.30 -13.39 -0.63
CA TYR A 620 14.86 -14.64 0.00
C TYR A 620 14.27 -14.36 1.39
N GLN A 621 13.31 -15.19 1.79
CA GLN A 621 12.79 -15.19 3.16
C GLN A 621 12.45 -16.61 3.59
N LEU A 622 12.87 -16.96 4.79
CA LEU A 622 12.49 -18.17 5.50
C LEU A 622 11.81 -17.76 6.79
N ARG A 623 10.65 -18.34 7.07
CA ARG A 623 9.87 -18.06 8.28
C ARG A 623 9.34 -19.37 8.85
N ILE A 624 9.49 -19.54 10.15
CA ILE A 624 8.90 -20.64 10.92
C ILE A 624 8.12 -20.07 12.12
N ARG A 625 6.97 -20.63 12.39
CA ARG A 625 6.16 -20.38 13.58
C ARG A 625 5.71 -21.71 14.13
N THR A 626 5.87 -21.89 15.43
CA THR A 626 5.27 -22.97 16.20
C THR A 626 4.38 -22.38 17.30
N GLU A 627 3.26 -23.01 17.57
CA GLU A 627 2.32 -22.59 18.62
C GLU A 627 1.66 -23.81 19.20
N GLU A 628 1.86 -24.02 20.51
CA GLU A 628 1.11 -25.01 21.26
C GLU A 628 -0.32 -24.53 21.53
N GLU A 629 -1.30 -25.43 21.53
CA GLU A 629 -2.71 -25.09 21.77
C GLU A 629 -3.25 -23.94 20.91
N TRP A 630 -2.88 -23.91 19.62
CA TRP A 630 -3.45 -22.95 18.68
C TRP A 630 -4.96 -23.16 18.56
N LEU A 631 -5.73 -22.20 19.13
CA LEU A 631 -7.19 -22.27 19.19
C LEU A 631 -7.81 -21.89 17.85
N ASN A 632 -8.65 -22.75 17.31
CA ASN A 632 -9.39 -22.55 16.06
C ASN A 632 -10.88 -22.85 16.25
N TRP A 633 -11.73 -22.08 15.55
CA TRP A 633 -13.17 -22.28 15.54
C TRP A 633 -13.54 -23.38 14.52
N ILE A 634 -14.45 -24.26 14.89
CA ILE A 634 -14.94 -25.34 14.02
C ILE A 634 -16.35 -24.99 13.55
N GLU A 635 -17.33 -24.97 14.46
CA GLU A 635 -18.73 -24.71 14.15
C GLU A 635 -19.46 -24.24 15.43
N GLY A 636 -20.44 -23.33 15.30
CA GLY A 636 -21.26 -22.90 16.42
C GLY A 636 -20.45 -22.48 17.65
N ASN A 637 -20.53 -23.24 18.73
CA ASN A 637 -19.74 -23.08 19.97
C ASN A 637 -18.60 -24.12 20.08
N GLU A 638 -18.39 -24.93 19.04
CA GLU A 638 -17.30 -25.91 18.99
C GLU A 638 -16.01 -25.27 18.49
N LEU A 639 -14.93 -25.55 19.20
CA LEU A 639 -13.58 -25.13 18.88
C LEU A 639 -12.65 -26.34 18.96
N ALA A 640 -11.44 -26.16 18.46
CA ALA A 640 -10.37 -27.13 18.67
C ALA A 640 -9.05 -26.39 18.93
N ILE A 641 -8.19 -27.04 19.71
CA ILE A 641 -6.79 -26.63 19.84
C ILE A 641 -5.90 -27.63 19.10
N TYR A 642 -4.82 -27.11 18.53
CA TYR A 642 -3.83 -27.88 17.79
C TYR A 642 -2.42 -27.43 18.18
N ASP A 643 -1.45 -28.30 17.99
CA ASP A 643 -0.05 -27.94 17.93
C ASP A 643 0.26 -27.52 16.48
N LEU A 644 0.47 -26.22 16.28
CA LEU A 644 0.67 -25.62 14.96
C LEU A 644 2.15 -25.52 14.61
N THR A 645 2.53 -26.00 13.43
CA THR A 645 3.80 -25.67 12.78
C THR A 645 3.52 -25.04 11.42
N GLN A 646 3.99 -23.81 11.20
CA GLN A 646 3.88 -23.12 9.92
C GLN A 646 5.27 -22.77 9.39
N LYS A 647 5.53 -23.11 8.13
CA LYS A 647 6.78 -22.82 7.42
C LYS A 647 6.47 -22.04 6.15
N ILE A 648 7.18 -20.94 5.90
CA ILE A 648 7.01 -20.12 4.70
C ILE A 648 8.39 -19.91 4.07
N ILE A 649 8.47 -20.17 2.77
CA ILE A 649 9.63 -19.90 1.92
C ILE A 649 9.20 -18.91 0.86
N SER A 650 9.89 -17.78 0.74
CA SER A 650 9.65 -16.80 -0.32
C SER A 650 10.93 -16.53 -1.10
N LEU A 651 10.84 -16.45 -2.41
CA LEU A 651 11.91 -16.09 -3.32
C LEU A 651 11.43 -15.01 -4.28
N ASN A 652 12.20 -13.94 -4.40
CA ASN A 652 11.93 -12.82 -5.29
C ASN A 652 13.18 -12.54 -6.14
N MET A 653 12.99 -12.31 -7.42
CA MET A 653 14.08 -11.90 -8.32
C MET A 653 13.63 -10.71 -9.14
N ASN A 654 14.48 -9.70 -9.21
CA ASN A 654 14.32 -8.56 -10.10
C ASN A 654 15.57 -8.46 -10.99
N TRP A 655 15.36 -8.44 -12.28
CA TRP A 655 16.44 -8.26 -13.26
C TRP A 655 16.06 -7.20 -14.27
N PHE A 656 16.93 -6.19 -14.40
CA PHE A 656 16.79 -5.06 -15.31
C PHE A 656 17.87 -5.14 -16.38
N LYS A 657 17.49 -5.23 -17.65
CA LYS A 657 18.44 -5.13 -18.77
C LYS A 657 18.26 -3.78 -19.47
N GLY A 658 19.18 -2.86 -19.17
CA GLY A 658 19.06 -1.47 -19.60
C GLY A 658 17.86 -0.78 -18.93
N THR A 659 17.18 0.12 -19.64
CA THR A 659 16.03 0.88 -19.17
C THR A 659 14.69 0.32 -19.65
N LYS A 660 14.70 -0.62 -20.61
CA LYS A 660 13.49 -1.07 -21.31
C LYS A 660 13.00 -2.45 -20.90
N HIS A 661 13.87 -3.30 -20.35
CA HIS A 661 13.52 -4.68 -20.02
C HIS A 661 13.51 -4.89 -18.52
N GLU A 662 12.45 -5.48 -18.03
CA GLU A 662 12.28 -5.83 -16.62
C GLU A 662 11.74 -7.26 -16.53
N ILE A 663 12.43 -8.12 -15.78
CA ILE A 663 11.97 -9.46 -15.41
C ILE A 663 11.81 -9.51 -13.91
N ARG A 664 10.63 -9.90 -13.46
CA ARG A 664 10.33 -10.15 -12.03
C ARG A 664 9.88 -11.59 -11.86
N LEU A 665 10.40 -12.22 -10.82
CA LEU A 665 9.91 -13.50 -10.32
C LEU A 665 9.51 -13.29 -8.86
N LYS A 666 8.34 -13.79 -8.52
CA LYS A 666 7.84 -13.86 -7.14
C LYS A 666 7.33 -15.26 -6.88
N SER A 667 7.81 -15.87 -5.82
CA SER A 667 7.40 -17.21 -5.43
C SER A 667 7.25 -17.31 -3.93
N GLN A 668 6.18 -17.96 -3.49
CA GLN A 668 5.90 -18.21 -2.08
C GLN A 668 5.34 -19.62 -1.91
N PHE A 669 5.90 -20.34 -0.97
CA PHE A 669 5.46 -21.66 -0.55
C PHE A 669 5.11 -21.63 0.93
N VAL A 670 3.93 -22.08 1.29
CA VAL A 670 3.44 -22.18 2.66
C VAL A 670 3.12 -23.62 2.97
N ALA A 671 3.62 -24.12 4.08
CA ALA A 671 3.20 -25.38 4.68
C ALA A 671 2.70 -25.12 6.10
N LEU A 672 1.52 -25.61 6.41
CA LEU A 672 0.90 -25.57 7.72
C LEU A 672 0.56 -26.99 8.13
N GLU A 673 0.98 -27.36 9.33
CA GLU A 673 0.76 -28.66 9.94
C GLU A 673 0.07 -28.39 11.31
N ALA A 674 -1.13 -28.93 11.50
CA ALA A 674 -1.93 -28.81 12.73
C ALA A 674 -2.12 -30.21 13.32
N GLU A 675 -1.41 -30.48 14.41
CA GLU A 675 -1.29 -31.80 15.03
C GLU A 675 -1.97 -31.84 16.40
N ASN A 676 -2.10 -33.03 16.96
CA ASN A 676 -2.62 -33.29 18.31
C ASN A 676 -3.93 -32.54 18.63
N PRO A 677 -4.97 -32.68 17.79
CA PRO A 677 -6.24 -31.99 17.99
C PRO A 677 -6.93 -32.41 19.29
N ILE A 678 -7.47 -31.40 19.99
CA ILE A 678 -8.39 -31.62 21.12
C ILE A 678 -9.64 -30.81 20.86
N SER A 679 -10.77 -31.48 20.80
CA SER A 679 -12.08 -30.85 20.65
C SER A 679 -12.47 -30.16 21.96
N LEU A 680 -12.96 -28.93 21.83
CA LEU A 680 -13.43 -28.08 22.92
C LEU A 680 -14.80 -27.52 22.57
N PHE A 681 -15.61 -27.22 23.58
CA PHE A 681 -16.77 -26.34 23.44
C PHE A 681 -16.69 -25.18 24.42
N THR A 682 -17.29 -24.05 24.06
CA THR A 682 -17.43 -22.92 24.97
C THR A 682 -18.81 -22.86 25.60
N ASP A 683 -18.89 -22.55 26.88
CA ASP A 683 -20.14 -22.24 27.58
C ASP A 683 -20.53 -20.77 27.40
N GLN A 684 -21.72 -20.39 27.87
CA GLN A 684 -22.20 -18.98 27.84
C GLN A 684 -21.33 -18.02 28.65
N SER A 685 -20.54 -18.54 29.59
CA SER A 685 -19.59 -17.77 30.38
C SER A 685 -18.22 -17.63 29.73
N GLY A 686 -18.02 -18.27 28.57
CA GLY A 686 -16.79 -18.23 27.76
C GLY A 686 -15.68 -19.16 28.26
N TYR A 687 -15.98 -20.12 29.15
CA TYR A 687 -15.02 -21.13 29.53
C TYR A 687 -14.99 -22.26 28.49
N LEU A 688 -13.82 -22.84 28.28
CA LEU A 688 -13.60 -23.94 27.38
C LEU A 688 -13.56 -25.28 28.13
N TYR A 689 -14.26 -26.25 27.62
CA TYR A 689 -14.32 -27.61 28.15
C TYR A 689 -14.03 -28.62 27.04
N GLU A 690 -13.36 -29.74 27.39
CA GLU A 690 -13.16 -30.83 26.45
C GLU A 690 -14.49 -31.43 25.99
N HIS A 691 -14.55 -31.73 24.70
CA HIS A 691 -15.71 -32.37 24.06
C HIS A 691 -15.28 -33.64 23.38
N ASN A 692 -16.20 -34.61 23.30
CA ASN A 692 -15.94 -35.94 22.69
C ASN A 692 -16.11 -35.95 21.16
N SER A 693 -16.25 -34.78 20.51
CA SER A 693 -16.27 -34.69 19.04
C SER A 693 -14.93 -35.13 18.46
N ILE A 694 -14.98 -35.86 17.37
CA ILE A 694 -13.77 -36.26 16.67
C ILE A 694 -13.31 -35.12 15.80
N VAL A 695 -12.19 -34.53 16.13
CA VAL A 695 -11.49 -33.53 15.31
C VAL A 695 -10.22 -34.15 14.74
N GLN A 696 -10.00 -33.98 13.45
CA GLN A 696 -8.84 -34.57 12.77
C GLN A 696 -7.67 -33.57 12.74
N PRO A 697 -6.42 -34.05 12.83
CA PRO A 697 -5.27 -33.24 12.46
C PRO A 697 -5.37 -32.90 10.97
N PHE A 698 -4.78 -31.79 10.55
CA PHE A 698 -4.79 -31.36 9.15
C PHE A 698 -3.49 -30.77 8.70
N THR A 699 -3.29 -30.82 7.38
CA THR A 699 -2.19 -30.14 6.69
C THR A 699 -2.73 -29.23 5.62
N GLU A 700 -2.10 -28.07 5.43
CA GLU A 700 -2.40 -27.14 4.36
C GLU A 700 -1.14 -26.70 3.63
N GLY A 701 -1.11 -26.95 2.33
CA GLY A 701 -0.07 -26.49 1.43
C GLY A 701 -0.59 -25.41 0.49
N ILE A 702 0.16 -24.30 0.34
CA ILE A 702 -0.20 -23.25 -0.62
C ILE A 702 1.03 -22.86 -1.41
N THR A 703 0.87 -22.74 -2.72
CA THR A 703 1.92 -22.27 -3.64
C THR A 703 1.41 -21.10 -4.44
N SER A 704 2.22 -20.04 -4.52
CA SER A 704 2.04 -18.93 -5.43
C SER A 704 3.34 -18.67 -6.17
N PHE A 705 3.28 -18.64 -7.48
CA PHE A 705 4.42 -18.37 -8.37
C PHE A 705 3.98 -17.45 -9.49
N GLN A 706 4.75 -16.40 -9.74
CA GLN A 706 4.57 -15.52 -10.87
C GLN A 706 5.92 -15.12 -11.46
N ILE A 707 6.06 -15.24 -12.77
CA ILE A 707 7.13 -14.58 -13.53
C ILE A 707 6.50 -13.58 -14.49
N ARG A 708 7.02 -12.34 -14.48
CA ARG A 708 6.53 -11.24 -15.29
C ARG A 708 7.71 -10.64 -16.08
N TYR A 709 7.57 -10.58 -17.38
CA TYR A 709 8.43 -9.82 -18.26
C TYR A 709 7.68 -8.58 -18.74
N LYS A 710 8.31 -7.41 -18.63
CA LYS A 710 7.82 -6.12 -19.12
C LYS A 710 8.83 -5.56 -20.09
N TYR A 711 8.37 -5.16 -21.26
CA TYR A 711 9.15 -4.44 -22.25
C TYR A 711 8.54 -3.08 -22.51
N GLU A 712 9.33 -2.01 -22.31
CA GLU A 712 8.93 -0.64 -22.62
C GLU A 712 9.23 -0.31 -24.06
N ILE A 713 8.19 -0.21 -24.90
CA ILE A 713 8.27 0.17 -26.31
C ILE A 713 8.63 1.66 -26.43
N ALA A 714 7.88 2.48 -25.70
CA ALA A 714 7.99 3.94 -25.56
C ALA A 714 7.50 4.33 -24.15
N PRO A 715 7.74 5.56 -23.68
CA PRO A 715 7.24 6.01 -22.38
C PRO A 715 5.75 5.70 -22.18
N LEU A 716 5.42 4.97 -21.11
CA LEU A 716 4.08 4.50 -20.75
C LEU A 716 3.42 3.52 -21.76
N SER A 717 4.18 2.98 -22.73
CA SER A 717 3.74 1.97 -23.70
C SER A 717 4.48 0.66 -23.47
N TYR A 718 3.77 -0.42 -23.17
CA TYR A 718 4.37 -1.65 -22.68
C TYR A 718 3.83 -2.91 -23.34
N ILE A 719 4.70 -3.92 -23.44
CA ILE A 719 4.31 -5.31 -23.62
C ILE A 719 4.53 -6.03 -22.30
N TYR A 720 3.54 -6.78 -21.85
CA TYR A 720 3.66 -7.67 -20.69
C TYR A 720 3.50 -9.11 -21.13
N LEU A 721 4.34 -9.98 -20.60
CA LEU A 721 4.19 -11.43 -20.63
C LEU A 721 4.24 -11.91 -19.18
N VAL A 722 3.16 -12.54 -18.73
CA VAL A 722 2.99 -12.98 -17.33
C VAL A 722 2.63 -14.45 -17.31
N TYR A 723 3.39 -15.23 -16.58
CA TYR A 723 3.04 -16.59 -16.24
C TYR A 723 2.79 -16.69 -14.74
N THR A 724 1.64 -17.19 -14.36
CA THR A 724 1.23 -17.36 -12.95
C THR A 724 0.82 -18.81 -12.73
N LYS A 725 1.29 -19.42 -11.64
CA LYS A 725 0.91 -20.75 -11.20
C LYS A 725 0.63 -20.72 -9.70
N GLY A 726 -0.53 -21.26 -9.29
CA GLY A 726 -0.93 -21.30 -7.90
C GLY A 726 -1.78 -22.51 -7.59
N GLY A 727 -1.69 -22.99 -6.36
CA GLY A 727 -2.50 -24.08 -5.88
C GLY A 727 -2.60 -24.10 -4.36
N ARG A 728 -3.69 -24.69 -3.87
CA ARG A 728 -3.95 -24.94 -2.46
C ARG A 728 -4.38 -26.40 -2.29
N VAL A 729 -3.73 -27.10 -1.38
CA VAL A 729 -4.09 -28.46 -0.99
C VAL A 729 -4.36 -28.47 0.51
N PHE A 730 -5.55 -28.91 0.89
CA PHE A 730 -5.97 -29.08 2.27
C PHE A 730 -6.32 -30.55 2.49
N GLU A 731 -5.86 -31.15 3.58
CA GLU A 731 -6.13 -32.56 3.92
C GLU A 731 -6.37 -32.74 5.41
N ASP A 732 -7.44 -33.48 5.73
CA ASP A 732 -7.85 -33.82 7.09
C ASP A 732 -7.05 -35.07 7.60
N ASN A 733 -5.75 -35.07 7.43
CA ASN A 733 -4.85 -36.08 8.01
C ASN A 733 -3.42 -35.53 8.08
N ASN A 734 -2.57 -36.23 8.80
CA ASN A 734 -1.18 -35.85 9.03
C ASN A 734 -0.20 -36.87 8.39
N GLU A 735 -0.60 -37.56 7.34
CA GLU A 735 0.22 -38.56 6.67
C GLU A 735 1.33 -37.99 5.80
N ARG A 736 1.28 -36.65 5.48
CA ARG A 736 2.21 -35.99 4.61
C ARG A 736 3.37 -35.36 5.37
N ASN A 737 4.58 -35.56 4.89
CA ASN A 737 5.73 -34.82 5.37
C ASN A 737 5.77 -33.39 4.77
N THR A 738 6.46 -32.46 5.40
CA THR A 738 6.60 -31.06 4.95
C THR A 738 6.98 -30.93 3.47
N SER A 739 7.82 -31.83 2.94
CA SER A 739 8.22 -31.80 1.52
C SER A 739 7.06 -32.10 0.57
N GLN A 740 6.16 -32.99 0.96
CA GLN A 740 4.95 -33.29 0.18
C GLN A 740 3.97 -32.12 0.25
N VAL A 741 3.75 -31.55 1.43
CA VAL A 741 2.90 -30.37 1.61
C VAL A 741 3.33 -29.19 0.71
N PHE A 742 4.64 -29.02 0.47
CA PHE A 742 5.14 -28.01 -0.47
C PHE A 742 4.99 -28.41 -1.95
N LYS A 743 5.12 -29.71 -2.28
CA LYS A 743 5.10 -30.19 -3.67
C LYS A 743 3.70 -30.28 -4.25
N ASP A 744 2.73 -30.71 -3.43
CA ASP A 744 1.40 -31.07 -3.93
C ASP A 744 0.61 -29.89 -4.51
N PRO A 745 0.61 -28.68 -3.92
CA PRO A 745 -0.02 -27.54 -4.56
C PRO A 745 0.65 -27.09 -5.86
N TRP A 746 1.94 -27.39 -6.01
CA TRP A 746 2.67 -27.15 -7.26
C TRP A 746 2.32 -28.16 -8.35
N GLN A 747 2.13 -29.42 -7.98
CA GLN A 747 1.78 -30.50 -8.91
C GLN A 747 0.30 -30.47 -9.30
N ASN A 748 -0.57 -30.05 -8.38
CA ASN A 748 -2.00 -29.93 -8.57
C ASN A 748 -2.43 -28.45 -8.42
N PRO A 749 -2.10 -27.58 -9.39
CA PRO A 749 -2.42 -26.17 -9.31
C PRO A 749 -3.93 -25.94 -9.49
N ASP A 750 -4.48 -24.96 -8.75
CA ASP A 750 -5.85 -24.46 -8.94
C ASP A 750 -5.95 -23.59 -10.18
N ASN A 751 -4.83 -22.93 -10.52
CA ASN A 751 -4.73 -22.11 -11.72
C ASN A 751 -3.30 -22.14 -12.29
N GLU A 752 -3.21 -22.11 -13.61
CA GLU A 752 -1.95 -21.97 -14.35
C GLU A 752 -2.23 -21.12 -15.58
N ILE A 753 -1.84 -19.84 -15.53
CA ILE A 753 -2.27 -18.81 -16.48
C ILE A 753 -1.06 -18.22 -17.19
N LEU A 754 -1.14 -18.17 -18.52
CA LEU A 754 -0.25 -17.39 -19.38
C LEU A 754 -1.01 -16.20 -19.94
N SER A 755 -0.53 -15.00 -19.66
CA SER A 755 -1.12 -13.74 -20.12
C SER A 755 -0.14 -12.95 -20.99
N ILE A 756 -0.62 -12.39 -22.09
CA ILE A 756 0.10 -11.40 -22.89
C ILE A 756 -0.77 -10.15 -23.01
N LYS A 757 -0.17 -8.96 -22.83
CA LYS A 757 -0.88 -7.69 -22.95
C LYS A 757 -0.01 -6.66 -23.66
N PHE A 758 -0.65 -5.94 -24.58
CA PHE A 758 -0.13 -4.76 -25.25
C PHE A 758 -0.90 -3.55 -24.73
N ARG A 759 -0.20 -2.54 -24.22
CA ARG A 759 -0.77 -1.26 -23.79
C ARG A 759 0.03 -0.14 -24.43
N LEU A 760 -0.63 0.72 -25.17
CA LEU A 760 0.01 1.81 -25.91
C LEU A 760 -0.50 3.15 -25.38
N LYS A 761 0.34 4.17 -25.34
CA LYS A 761 -0.02 5.56 -25.04
C LYS A 761 -0.10 6.37 -26.33
N TYR A 762 -1.20 7.10 -26.48
CA TYR A 762 -1.42 8.09 -27.53
C TYR A 762 -1.74 9.47 -26.95
#